data_a5e59bee14e9f9455754ad95d4a4e585
#
_entry.id   a5e59bee14e9f9455754ad95d4a4e585
#
_cell.length_a   1.000
_cell.length_b   1.000
_cell.length_c   1.000
_cell.angle_alpha   90.00
_cell.angle_beta   90.00
_cell.angle_gamma   90.00
#
_symmetry.space_group_name_H-M   'P 1'
#
loop_
_entity.id
_entity.type
_entity.pdbx_description
1 polymer ?
#
loop_
_entity_poly.entity_id
_entity_poly.type
_entity_poly.pdbx_seq_one_letter_code
_entity_poly.pdbx_strand_id
1 'polypeptide(L)'
;MLRRNLRRLRFALFTLAAIIVIALALMVGLGQLAMPWLARNPQRVEAWLSARLHQPVHVGHLAAVWASGGPVLTLDDVRIGDPGKQPLQLSRAELALDFYAPLRGDRAWSEFRLVGVDVRLVHDEDGWHVRGFDLDKATDASKTAKAATRSDEMSMGALGAIVFKDLKLSIEDERKDIHVALAASELRAVNRGDITHIAGKVRSLASPETPIDLIADVDVTRRAGTFYAGGKDVDVAGIVGRRAFGGVQLLNGRGNAQVWATVASSRVNDLRLRIDLADVSLASAETIAADSALAVSPRAHFDRFAFSARWLRTADGWSADFADLAMTHGETTAAPGRIGIERHAGDQGTRFRAALADVPLEPLGSLAMLTTQAPDGLRRWLYLAHPSGQLSSADIDWRGAQDFDANAVLRDVGLADAGFVPGIEHIDAEIHGDAQALLLRVPEQALRVDYPRVFRKPFVFAQFGGDIVAYRDDDAWRLDTDRVVFEGEGYGGELRGGVEIQNDGTRPLLDLAAVVTHADVVAAKLFWPTITMPPAAVAYLDHALVSGKLDNGRVVVHGDLDSWPFHDESGRFEARGHITDMIFDYAPEWPRAEELDAIATFVGDSMQLEVDSLETGALRLTSASANIANLGEPVLELSAKGNGTGANLLAFLRASPVGKQYQ
;
A
#
# COMPACT_ATOMS: atom_id res chain seq x y z
N MET A 1 -74.88 -19.86 -39.53
CA MET A 1 -74.52 -20.30 -38.16
C MET A 1 -73.55 -19.37 -37.42
N LEU A 2 -72.56 -18.75 -38.07
CA LEU A 2 -71.54 -17.90 -37.41
C LEU A 2 -72.14 -16.68 -36.69
N ARG A 3 -73.08 -15.96 -37.27
CA ARG A 3 -73.65 -14.72 -36.68
C ARG A 3 -74.46 -14.98 -35.40
N ARG A 4 -75.02 -16.18 -35.24
CA ARG A 4 -75.81 -16.57 -34.06
C ARG A 4 -74.95 -16.96 -32.90
N ASN A 5 -73.74 -17.54 -33.17
CA ASN A 5 -72.72 -17.86 -32.17
C ASN A 5 -71.97 -16.62 -31.67
N LEU A 6 -71.70 -15.66 -32.53
CA LEU A 6 -71.08 -14.35 -32.14
C LEU A 6 -72.03 -13.55 -31.21
N ARG A 7 -73.36 -13.61 -31.43
CA ARG A 7 -74.31 -12.92 -30.57
C ARG A 7 -74.41 -13.59 -29.18
N ARG A 8 -74.30 -14.89 -29.11
CA ARG A 8 -74.32 -15.67 -27.85
C ARG A 8 -73.01 -15.42 -27.09
N LEU A 9 -71.85 -15.35 -27.76
CA LEU A 9 -70.58 -15.05 -27.17
C LEU A 9 -70.48 -13.59 -26.60
N ARG A 10 -71.00 -12.63 -27.33
CA ARG A 10 -71.14 -11.24 -26.85
C ARG A 10 -72.07 -11.15 -25.63
N PHE A 11 -73.22 -11.88 -25.61
CA PHE A 11 -74.11 -11.86 -24.45
C PHE A 11 -73.47 -12.55 -23.24
N ALA A 12 -72.75 -13.66 -23.44
CA ALA A 12 -72.01 -14.33 -22.37
C ALA A 12 -70.85 -13.45 -21.80
N LEU A 13 -70.13 -12.75 -22.65
CA LEU A 13 -69.10 -11.78 -22.23
C LEU A 13 -69.70 -10.60 -21.45
N PHE A 14 -70.80 -10.06 -21.89
CA PHE A 14 -71.54 -9.00 -21.20
C PHE A 14 -72.06 -9.45 -19.84
N THR A 15 -72.62 -10.65 -19.75
CA THR A 15 -73.14 -11.23 -18.51
C THR A 15 -71.98 -11.52 -17.54
N LEU A 16 -70.82 -12.04 -18.03
CA LEU A 16 -69.66 -12.28 -17.24
C LEU A 16 -69.08 -10.95 -16.72
N ALA A 17 -68.98 -9.93 -17.56
CA ALA A 17 -68.52 -8.60 -17.15
C ALA A 17 -69.43 -7.96 -16.09
N ALA A 18 -70.79 -8.10 -16.27
CA ALA A 18 -71.76 -7.63 -15.28
C ALA A 18 -71.62 -8.35 -13.93
N ILE A 19 -71.47 -9.70 -13.96
CA ILE A 19 -71.21 -10.47 -12.73
C ILE A 19 -69.95 -10.04 -12.03
N ILE A 20 -68.84 -9.81 -12.77
CA ILE A 20 -67.58 -9.32 -12.23
C ILE A 20 -67.75 -7.94 -11.59
N VAL A 21 -68.47 -7.01 -12.26
CA VAL A 21 -68.73 -5.68 -11.73
C VAL A 21 -69.55 -5.72 -10.46
N ILE A 22 -70.64 -6.58 -10.44
CA ILE A 22 -71.46 -6.75 -9.24
C ILE A 22 -70.69 -7.40 -8.11
N ALA A 23 -69.86 -8.39 -8.38
CA ALA A 23 -68.99 -9.03 -7.38
C ALA A 23 -67.99 -8.06 -6.81
N LEU A 24 -67.33 -7.22 -7.64
CA LEU A 24 -66.46 -6.14 -7.23
C LEU A 24 -67.19 -5.08 -6.38
N ALA A 25 -68.38 -4.66 -6.80
CA ALA A 25 -69.17 -3.69 -6.03
C ALA A 25 -69.64 -4.25 -4.68
N LEU A 26 -70.04 -5.52 -4.61
CA LEU A 26 -70.36 -6.23 -3.36
C LEU A 26 -69.12 -6.36 -2.46
N MET A 27 -67.96 -6.70 -3.02
CA MET A 27 -66.72 -6.81 -2.30
C MET A 27 -66.27 -5.46 -1.73
N VAL A 28 -66.38 -4.38 -2.50
CA VAL A 28 -66.09 -3.02 -2.04
C VAL A 28 -67.09 -2.59 -0.96
N GLY A 29 -68.37 -2.82 -1.15
CA GLY A 29 -69.42 -2.47 -0.17
C GLY A 29 -69.27 -3.21 1.17
N LEU A 30 -69.02 -4.53 1.11
CA LEU A 30 -68.77 -5.35 2.31
C LEU A 30 -67.43 -4.92 2.99
N GLY A 31 -66.42 -4.62 2.18
CA GLY A 31 -65.15 -4.11 2.69
C GLY A 31 -65.29 -2.78 3.45
N GLN A 32 -66.05 -1.83 2.87
CA GLN A 32 -66.31 -0.55 3.52
C GLN A 32 -67.10 -0.69 4.85
N LEU A 33 -68.00 -1.66 4.95
CA LEU A 33 -68.73 -1.96 6.18
C LEU A 33 -67.86 -2.68 7.22
N ALA A 34 -66.91 -3.49 6.79
CA ALA A 34 -66.00 -4.23 7.69
C ALA A 34 -64.90 -3.33 8.32
N MET A 35 -64.48 -2.25 7.65
CA MET A 35 -63.41 -1.39 8.10
C MET A 35 -63.64 -0.74 9.47
N PRO A 36 -64.83 -0.12 9.76
CA PRO A 36 -65.09 0.47 11.08
C PRO A 36 -65.17 -0.58 12.19
N TRP A 37 -65.59 -1.81 11.85
CA TRP A 37 -65.65 -2.92 12.81
C TRP A 37 -64.23 -3.38 13.19
N LEU A 38 -63.32 -3.46 12.19
CA LEU A 38 -61.93 -3.83 12.43
C LEU A 38 -61.21 -2.77 13.28
N ALA A 39 -61.41 -1.48 12.98
CA ALA A 39 -60.87 -0.38 13.74
C ALA A 39 -61.28 -0.35 15.23
N ARG A 40 -62.47 -0.89 15.55
CA ARG A 40 -62.99 -0.97 16.94
C ARG A 40 -62.46 -2.16 17.72
N ASN A 41 -61.73 -3.10 17.10
CA ASN A 41 -61.24 -4.33 17.73
C ASN A 41 -59.72 -4.52 17.61
N PRO A 42 -58.89 -3.62 18.13
CA PRO A 42 -57.42 -3.68 18.00
C PRO A 42 -56.85 -4.97 18.58
N GLN A 43 -57.39 -5.48 19.68
CA GLN A 43 -56.93 -6.70 20.36
C GLN A 43 -56.94 -7.94 19.45
N ARG A 44 -57.88 -8.03 18.47
CA ARG A 44 -57.91 -9.13 17.52
C ARG A 44 -56.80 -9.07 16.50
N VAL A 45 -56.44 -7.83 16.09
CA VAL A 45 -55.34 -7.59 15.18
C VAL A 45 -54.00 -7.86 15.89
N GLU A 46 -53.87 -7.43 17.13
CA GLU A 46 -52.71 -7.73 17.98
C GLU A 46 -52.51 -9.24 18.17
N ALA A 47 -53.59 -9.96 18.52
CA ALA A 47 -53.54 -11.41 18.70
C ALA A 47 -53.19 -12.14 17.39
N TRP A 48 -53.76 -11.69 16.24
CA TRP A 48 -53.43 -12.25 14.93
C TRP A 48 -51.98 -11.96 14.52
N LEU A 49 -51.49 -10.73 14.70
CA LEU A 49 -50.11 -10.36 14.45
C LEU A 49 -49.13 -11.11 15.36
N SER A 50 -49.45 -11.20 16.65
CA SER A 50 -48.63 -11.93 17.64
C SER A 50 -48.52 -13.42 17.32
N ALA A 51 -49.67 -14.04 16.91
CA ALA A 51 -49.68 -15.42 16.46
C ALA A 51 -48.89 -15.63 15.15
N ARG A 52 -48.89 -14.66 14.26
CA ARG A 52 -48.20 -14.72 12.96
C ARG A 52 -46.70 -14.49 13.10
N LEU A 53 -46.28 -13.53 13.95
CA LEU A 53 -44.89 -13.18 14.20
C LEU A 53 -44.23 -14.02 15.29
N HIS A 54 -45.01 -14.85 15.99
CA HIS A 54 -44.59 -15.66 17.16
C HIS A 54 -43.90 -14.81 18.24
N GLN A 55 -44.23 -13.53 18.29
CA GLN A 55 -43.75 -12.55 19.26
C GLN A 55 -44.92 -11.65 19.69
N PRO A 56 -44.92 -11.15 20.92
CA PRO A 56 -45.96 -10.23 21.36
C PRO A 56 -45.94 -8.94 20.55
N VAL A 57 -47.05 -8.56 20.00
CA VAL A 57 -47.27 -7.31 19.27
C VAL A 57 -48.27 -6.47 20.03
N HIS A 58 -47.88 -5.21 20.27
CA HIS A 58 -48.78 -4.20 20.87
C HIS A 58 -49.00 -3.06 19.88
N VAL A 59 -50.23 -2.61 19.74
CA VAL A 59 -50.65 -1.55 18.82
C VAL A 59 -51.32 -0.45 19.61
N GLY A 60 -50.78 0.77 19.57
CA GLY A 60 -51.35 1.90 20.30
C GLY A 60 -52.67 2.39 19.69
N HIS A 61 -52.75 2.52 18.39
CA HIS A 61 -53.97 2.94 17.69
C HIS A 61 -54.13 2.18 16.38
N LEU A 62 -55.37 1.78 16.07
CA LEU A 62 -55.71 1.10 14.84
C LEU A 62 -56.75 1.92 14.06
N ALA A 63 -56.44 2.25 12.80
CA ALA A 63 -57.35 2.85 11.87
C ALA A 63 -57.49 1.96 10.61
N ALA A 64 -58.68 1.85 10.12
CA ALA A 64 -58.99 1.10 8.89
C ALA A 64 -59.82 1.99 7.99
N VAL A 65 -59.30 2.28 6.80
CA VAL A 65 -59.92 3.19 5.83
C VAL A 65 -59.96 2.53 4.46
N TRP A 66 -61.01 2.80 3.70
CA TRP A 66 -61.05 2.40 2.29
C TRP A 66 -60.53 3.53 1.41
N ALA A 67 -59.33 3.37 0.82
CA ALA A 67 -58.74 4.31 -0.13
C ALA A 67 -59.16 3.99 -1.59
N SER A 68 -58.71 4.82 -2.54
CA SER A 68 -59.06 4.70 -3.96
C SER A 68 -58.64 3.36 -4.61
N GLY A 69 -57.63 2.66 -4.09
CA GLY A 69 -57.13 1.39 -4.59
C GLY A 69 -57.67 0.15 -3.85
N GLY A 70 -58.19 0.36 -2.63
CA GLY A 70 -58.66 -0.74 -1.77
C GLY A 70 -58.54 -0.40 -0.27
N PRO A 71 -58.64 -1.40 0.62
CA PRO A 71 -58.52 -1.19 2.05
C PRO A 71 -57.10 -0.84 2.46
N VAL A 72 -56.99 0.13 3.36
CA VAL A 72 -55.74 0.52 4.03
C VAL A 72 -55.94 0.37 5.52
N LEU A 73 -55.13 -0.48 6.13
CA LEU A 73 -55.05 -0.67 7.57
C LEU A 73 -53.82 0.08 8.09
N THR A 74 -54.01 1.00 9.04
CA THR A 74 -52.97 1.81 9.66
C THR A 74 -52.90 1.45 11.13
N LEU A 75 -51.69 1.09 11.57
CA LEU A 75 -51.36 0.78 12.96
C LEU A 75 -50.35 1.83 13.43
N ASP A 76 -50.65 2.58 14.45
CA ASP A 76 -49.75 3.58 15.05
C ASP A 76 -49.20 3.05 16.37
N ASP A 77 -47.96 3.47 16.71
CA ASP A 77 -47.19 3.07 17.90
C ASP A 77 -47.14 1.53 18.06
N VAL A 78 -46.60 0.86 17.05
CA VAL A 78 -46.47 -0.59 17.04
C VAL A 78 -45.20 -1.01 17.74
N ARG A 79 -45.28 -1.92 18.71
CA ARG A 79 -44.16 -2.50 19.45
C ARG A 79 -44.18 -4.02 19.25
N ILE A 80 -43.05 -4.55 18.78
CA ILE A 80 -42.88 -5.97 18.50
C ILE A 80 -41.77 -6.53 19.37
N GLY A 81 -42.02 -7.57 20.13
CA GLY A 81 -41.05 -8.21 21.03
C GLY A 81 -41.40 -8.07 22.48
N ASP A 82 -40.59 -8.66 23.34
CA ASP A 82 -40.79 -8.75 24.77
C ASP A 82 -40.63 -7.35 25.43
N PRO A 83 -41.59 -6.87 26.23
CA PRO A 83 -41.49 -5.54 26.86
C PRO A 83 -40.28 -5.36 27.72
N GLY A 84 -39.66 -6.45 28.25
CA GLY A 84 -38.43 -6.43 29.04
C GLY A 84 -37.11 -6.38 28.25
N LYS A 85 -37.15 -6.51 26.89
CA LYS A 85 -35.95 -6.64 26.02
C LYS A 85 -35.85 -5.58 24.93
N GLN A 86 -36.18 -4.32 25.18
CA GLN A 86 -36.16 -3.24 24.18
C GLN A 86 -36.87 -3.67 22.88
N PRO A 87 -38.19 -3.69 22.82
CA PRO A 87 -38.96 -4.13 21.67
C PRO A 87 -38.67 -3.27 20.44
N LEU A 88 -38.78 -3.86 19.26
CA LEU A 88 -38.72 -3.11 18.01
C LEU A 88 -39.88 -2.13 17.96
N GLN A 89 -39.55 -0.83 17.79
CA GLN A 89 -40.55 0.25 17.79
C GLN A 89 -40.75 0.74 16.34
N LEU A 90 -42.03 0.86 15.96
CA LEU A 90 -42.47 1.42 14.68
C LEU A 90 -43.43 2.55 14.98
N SER A 91 -43.15 3.74 14.47
CA SER A 91 -44.07 4.85 14.62
C SER A 91 -45.42 4.57 13.92
N ARG A 92 -45.36 3.92 12.75
CA ARG A 92 -46.53 3.55 11.97
C ARG A 92 -46.27 2.34 11.08
N ALA A 93 -47.22 1.45 10.98
CA ALA A 93 -47.29 0.39 9.98
C ALA A 93 -48.58 0.51 9.17
N GLU A 94 -48.49 0.51 7.84
CA GLU A 94 -49.64 0.59 6.94
C GLU A 94 -49.64 -0.64 6.03
N LEU A 95 -50.79 -1.33 5.97
CA LEU A 95 -51.04 -2.39 5.01
C LEU A 95 -52.06 -1.88 4.00
N ALA A 96 -51.64 -1.67 2.76
CA ALA A 96 -52.49 -1.26 1.66
C ALA A 96 -52.69 -2.43 0.69
N LEU A 97 -53.94 -2.71 0.35
CA LEU A 97 -54.28 -3.68 -0.69
C LEU A 97 -54.74 -2.91 -1.93
N ASP A 98 -54.14 -3.17 -3.08
CA ASP A 98 -54.49 -2.55 -4.36
C ASP A 98 -55.17 -3.59 -5.26
N PHE A 99 -56.48 -3.60 -5.26
CA PHE A 99 -57.29 -4.52 -6.07
C PHE A 99 -57.22 -4.24 -7.58
N TYR A 100 -56.73 -3.06 -7.98
CA TYR A 100 -56.53 -2.69 -9.38
C TYR A 100 -55.14 -2.99 -9.91
N ALA A 101 -54.20 -3.40 -9.06
CA ALA A 101 -52.85 -3.76 -9.48
C ALA A 101 -52.81 -4.84 -10.56
N PRO A 102 -53.58 -5.94 -10.49
CA PRO A 102 -53.61 -6.95 -11.56
C PRO A 102 -54.09 -6.41 -12.91
N LEU A 103 -55.00 -5.41 -12.89
CA LEU A 103 -55.51 -4.79 -14.11
C LEU A 103 -54.48 -3.89 -14.80
N ARG A 104 -53.50 -3.41 -14.06
CA ARG A 104 -52.37 -2.64 -14.55
C ARG A 104 -51.17 -3.50 -14.91
N GLY A 105 -51.28 -4.82 -14.71
CA GLY A 105 -50.18 -5.76 -14.94
C GLY A 105 -49.14 -5.78 -13.80
N ASP A 106 -49.42 -5.12 -12.69
CA ASP A 106 -48.60 -5.16 -11.49
C ASP A 106 -48.83 -6.49 -10.75
N ARG A 107 -47.71 -7.18 -10.44
CA ARG A 107 -47.74 -8.43 -9.68
C ARG A 107 -47.86 -8.19 -8.16
N ALA A 108 -47.57 -6.98 -7.69
CA ALA A 108 -47.63 -6.61 -6.30
C ALA A 108 -49.00 -5.96 -6.01
N TRP A 109 -49.96 -6.74 -5.53
CA TRP A 109 -51.31 -6.27 -5.17
C TRP A 109 -51.42 -5.87 -3.68
N SER A 110 -50.34 -5.98 -2.91
CA SER A 110 -50.25 -5.53 -1.51
C SER A 110 -48.96 -4.76 -1.27
N GLU A 111 -49.07 -3.66 -0.55
CA GLU A 111 -47.94 -2.84 -0.12
C GLU A 111 -47.97 -2.69 1.40
N PHE A 112 -46.88 -3.06 2.05
CA PHE A 112 -46.71 -2.92 3.48
C PHE A 112 -45.72 -1.80 3.75
N ARG A 113 -46.17 -0.67 4.32
CA ARG A 113 -45.32 0.49 4.67
C ARG A 113 -45.03 0.49 6.14
N LEU A 114 -43.73 0.63 6.47
CA LEU A 114 -43.23 0.77 7.83
C LEU A 114 -42.59 2.14 7.95
N VAL A 115 -43.03 2.96 8.89
CA VAL A 115 -42.62 4.35 9.06
C VAL A 115 -41.96 4.53 10.42
N GLY A 116 -40.80 5.20 10.46
CA GLY A 116 -40.09 5.50 11.69
C GLY A 116 -39.52 4.23 12.36
N VAL A 117 -38.90 3.38 11.56
CA VAL A 117 -38.31 2.12 11.99
C VAL A 117 -36.89 2.35 12.50
N ASP A 118 -36.59 1.92 13.74
CA ASP A 118 -35.23 1.91 14.28
C ASP A 118 -34.77 0.47 14.45
N VAL A 119 -33.83 0.02 13.62
CA VAL A 119 -33.29 -1.35 13.61
C VAL A 119 -31.84 -1.31 14.06
N ARG A 120 -31.51 -2.11 15.08
CA ARG A 120 -30.14 -2.33 15.52
C ARG A 120 -29.74 -3.76 15.23
N LEU A 121 -28.83 -3.93 14.28
CA LEU A 121 -28.25 -5.20 13.90
C LEU A 121 -26.95 -5.38 14.67
N VAL A 122 -26.87 -6.38 15.53
CA VAL A 122 -25.71 -6.66 16.36
C VAL A 122 -25.10 -7.99 15.95
N HIS A 123 -23.77 -8.03 15.87
CA HIS A 123 -22.97 -9.23 15.65
C HIS A 123 -22.09 -9.47 16.87
N ASP A 124 -22.44 -10.48 17.62
CA ASP A 124 -21.70 -10.90 18.83
C ASP A 124 -21.18 -12.35 18.70
N GLU A 125 -20.92 -13.00 19.83
CA GLU A 125 -20.47 -14.39 19.87
C GLU A 125 -21.52 -15.38 19.35
N ASP A 126 -22.80 -15.06 19.48
CA ASP A 126 -23.93 -15.88 19.03
C ASP A 126 -24.27 -15.65 17.54
N GLY A 127 -23.65 -14.67 16.89
CA GLY A 127 -23.84 -14.34 15.46
C GLY A 127 -24.63 -13.05 15.25
N TRP A 128 -25.20 -12.91 14.03
CA TRP A 128 -26.00 -11.74 13.67
C TRP A 128 -27.41 -11.82 14.22
N HIS A 129 -27.83 -10.83 14.98
CA HIS A 129 -29.20 -10.71 15.48
C HIS A 129 -29.68 -9.25 15.45
N VAL A 130 -30.99 -9.06 15.38
CA VAL A 130 -31.62 -7.75 15.53
C VAL A 130 -31.96 -7.56 17.00
N ARG A 131 -31.44 -6.49 17.61
CA ARG A 131 -31.72 -6.20 19.01
C ARG A 131 -33.23 -6.04 19.24
N GLY A 132 -33.79 -6.86 20.13
CA GLY A 132 -35.23 -6.85 20.43
C GLY A 132 -36.12 -7.67 19.49
N PHE A 133 -35.57 -8.31 18.45
CA PHE A 133 -36.32 -9.16 17.53
C PHE A 133 -35.54 -10.45 17.24
N ASP A 134 -36.17 -11.59 17.52
CA ASP A 134 -35.60 -12.92 17.31
C ASP A 134 -35.88 -13.39 15.87
N LEU A 135 -34.89 -13.23 14.99
CA LEU A 135 -34.93 -13.61 13.60
C LEU A 135 -35.12 -15.13 13.39
N ASP A 136 -34.56 -15.95 14.28
CA ASP A 136 -34.62 -17.40 14.18
C ASP A 136 -36.02 -17.93 14.48
N LYS A 137 -36.68 -17.38 15.50
CA LYS A 137 -38.09 -17.70 15.76
C LYS A 137 -39.01 -17.29 14.59
N ALA A 138 -38.76 -16.15 13.98
CA ALA A 138 -39.52 -15.70 12.81
C ALA A 138 -39.26 -16.57 11.57
N THR A 139 -38.04 -17.09 11.40
CA THR A 139 -37.65 -17.93 10.27
C THR A 139 -38.10 -19.38 10.42
N ASP A 140 -38.04 -19.93 11.64
CA ASP A 140 -38.54 -21.29 11.94
C ASP A 140 -40.05 -21.38 11.89
N ALA A 141 -40.75 -20.33 12.28
CA ALA A 141 -42.18 -20.17 12.05
C ALA A 141 -42.58 -20.27 10.56
N SER A 142 -41.73 -19.66 9.69
CA SER A 142 -41.89 -19.76 8.24
C SER A 142 -41.69 -21.20 7.71
N LYS A 143 -40.74 -21.95 8.29
CA LYS A 143 -40.45 -23.35 7.90
C LYS A 143 -41.55 -24.31 8.41
N THR A 144 -42.03 -24.11 9.63
CA THR A 144 -43.10 -24.94 10.22
C THR A 144 -44.43 -24.69 9.53
N ALA A 145 -44.72 -23.45 9.11
CA ALA A 145 -45.89 -23.12 8.29
C ALA A 145 -45.86 -23.78 6.89
N LYS A 146 -44.69 -23.91 6.26
CA LYS A 146 -44.52 -24.64 4.99
C LYS A 146 -44.78 -26.15 5.12
N ALA A 147 -44.59 -26.73 6.28
CA ALA A 147 -44.84 -28.16 6.54
C ALA A 147 -46.31 -28.48 6.87
N ALA A 148 -47.06 -27.52 7.39
CA ALA A 148 -48.39 -27.76 7.93
C ALA A 148 -49.59 -27.47 7.00
N THR A 149 -49.42 -26.72 5.91
CA THR A 149 -50.62 -26.33 5.12
C THR A 149 -50.32 -26.18 3.63
N ARG A 150 -50.79 -27.12 2.87
CA ARG A 150 -50.91 -27.03 1.40
C ARG A 150 -52.12 -26.16 0.93
N SER A 151 -52.78 -25.43 1.81
CA SER A 151 -54.03 -24.70 1.50
C SER A 151 -54.11 -23.25 1.96
N ASP A 152 -53.12 -22.70 2.68
CA ASP A 152 -53.11 -21.26 3.05
C ASP A 152 -51.72 -20.63 2.79
N GLU A 153 -51.39 -20.51 1.51
CA GLU A 153 -50.21 -19.78 1.06
C GLU A 153 -50.44 -18.27 1.11
N MET A 154 -50.44 -17.67 2.31
CA MET A 154 -50.01 -16.29 2.47
C MET A 154 -48.61 -16.25 3.12
N SER A 155 -47.63 -16.82 2.42
CA SER A 155 -46.24 -16.70 2.76
C SER A 155 -45.78 -15.23 2.58
N MET A 156 -44.68 -14.81 3.22
CA MET A 156 -44.07 -13.48 2.95
C MET A 156 -43.87 -13.23 1.44
N GLY A 157 -43.84 -14.27 0.61
CA GLY A 157 -43.89 -14.19 -0.86
C GLY A 157 -45.18 -13.63 -1.43
N ALA A 158 -46.30 -13.59 -0.65
CA ALA A 158 -47.55 -12.97 -1.05
C ALA A 158 -47.63 -11.46 -0.73
N LEU A 159 -46.73 -10.91 0.11
CA LEU A 159 -46.57 -9.48 0.28
C LEU A 159 -45.83 -8.93 -0.94
N GLY A 160 -46.52 -8.16 -1.78
CA GLY A 160 -46.00 -7.69 -3.04
C GLY A 160 -44.85 -6.68 -2.92
N ALA A 161 -44.93 -5.74 -1.97
CA ALA A 161 -43.92 -4.77 -1.70
C ALA A 161 -43.86 -4.38 -0.22
N ILE A 162 -42.67 -4.20 0.33
CA ILE A 162 -42.44 -3.62 1.65
C ILE A 162 -41.70 -2.31 1.43
N VAL A 163 -42.21 -1.19 1.97
CA VAL A 163 -41.63 0.12 1.87
C VAL A 163 -41.29 0.61 3.28
N PHE A 164 -40.02 0.81 3.55
CA PHE A 164 -39.55 1.44 4.76
C PHE A 164 -39.43 2.95 4.52
N LYS A 165 -40.06 3.76 5.37
CA LYS A 165 -39.92 5.21 5.40
C LYS A 165 -39.29 5.65 6.71
N ASP A 166 -38.36 6.60 6.65
CA ASP A 166 -37.66 7.10 7.83
C ASP A 166 -36.99 5.96 8.64
N LEU A 167 -36.31 5.05 7.94
CA LEU A 167 -35.58 3.94 8.50
C LEU A 167 -34.25 4.43 9.10
N LYS A 168 -33.98 4.07 10.34
CA LYS A 168 -32.67 4.14 10.97
C LYS A 168 -32.14 2.74 11.14
N LEU A 169 -30.93 2.48 10.64
CA LEU A 169 -30.27 1.20 10.73
C LEU A 169 -28.90 1.39 11.40
N SER A 170 -28.75 0.85 12.59
CA SER A 170 -27.44 0.77 13.28
C SER A 170 -26.90 -0.64 13.14
N ILE A 171 -25.67 -0.76 12.64
CA ILE A 171 -24.96 -2.03 12.50
C ILE A 171 -23.81 -1.98 13.50
N GLU A 172 -23.80 -2.89 14.45
CA GLU A 172 -22.81 -3.01 15.51
C GLU A 172 -22.18 -4.40 15.41
N ASP A 173 -20.90 -4.50 15.05
CA ASP A 173 -20.13 -5.75 15.11
C ASP A 173 -19.15 -5.64 16.28
N GLU A 174 -19.53 -6.22 17.42
CA GLU A 174 -18.74 -6.16 18.66
C GLU A 174 -17.42 -6.91 18.54
N ARG A 175 -17.31 -7.89 17.63
CA ARG A 175 -16.09 -8.66 17.41
C ARG A 175 -15.03 -7.89 16.62
N LYS A 176 -15.47 -6.91 15.83
CA LYS A 176 -14.59 -6.10 14.96
C LYS A 176 -14.62 -4.62 15.29
N ASP A 177 -15.30 -4.23 16.38
CA ASP A 177 -15.53 -2.84 16.77
C ASP A 177 -16.13 -2.00 15.63
N ILE A 178 -17.17 -2.57 14.95
CA ILE A 178 -17.82 -1.93 13.82
C ILE A 178 -19.12 -1.26 14.26
N HIS A 179 -19.20 0.06 14.17
CA HIS A 179 -20.41 0.82 14.39
C HIS A 179 -20.74 1.66 13.16
N VAL A 180 -21.76 1.28 12.41
CA VAL A 180 -22.24 2.05 11.25
C VAL A 180 -23.70 2.41 11.48
N ALA A 181 -23.98 3.69 11.42
CA ALA A 181 -25.35 4.20 11.54
C ALA A 181 -25.79 4.80 10.19
N LEU A 182 -26.85 4.24 9.64
CA LEU A 182 -27.43 4.62 8.35
C LEU A 182 -28.87 5.11 8.54
N ALA A 183 -29.29 6.05 7.72
CA ALA A 183 -30.68 6.48 7.63
C ALA A 183 -31.15 6.37 6.16
N ALA A 184 -32.36 5.91 5.97
CA ALA A 184 -33.01 5.91 4.66
C ALA A 184 -34.33 6.64 4.75
N SER A 185 -34.56 7.62 3.90
CA SER A 185 -35.87 8.26 3.77
C SER A 185 -36.91 7.32 3.16
N GLU A 186 -36.48 6.49 2.22
CA GLU A 186 -37.29 5.44 1.62
C GLU A 186 -36.39 4.28 1.16
N LEU A 187 -36.75 3.06 1.57
CA LEU A 187 -36.16 1.81 1.10
C LEU A 187 -37.30 0.88 0.68
N ARG A 188 -37.27 0.39 -0.55
CA ARG A 188 -38.32 -0.46 -1.10
C ARG A 188 -37.81 -1.88 -1.33
N ALA A 189 -38.52 -2.87 -0.80
CA ALA A 189 -38.27 -4.26 -1.01
C ALA A 189 -39.47 -4.87 -1.77
N VAL A 190 -39.22 -5.52 -2.90
CA VAL A 190 -40.25 -6.15 -3.75
C VAL A 190 -39.92 -7.62 -3.93
N ASN A 191 -40.85 -8.48 -3.56
CA ASN A 191 -40.69 -9.92 -3.77
C ASN A 191 -41.07 -10.31 -5.21
N ARG A 192 -40.11 -10.99 -5.87
CA ARG A 192 -40.26 -11.55 -7.22
C ARG A 192 -40.00 -13.05 -7.18
N GLY A 193 -40.97 -13.84 -6.74
CA GLY A 193 -40.77 -15.28 -6.47
C GLY A 193 -39.88 -15.50 -5.26
N ASP A 194 -38.75 -16.21 -5.44
CA ASP A 194 -37.80 -16.49 -4.35
C ASP A 194 -36.81 -15.35 -4.12
N ILE A 195 -36.79 -14.33 -4.99
CA ILE A 195 -35.84 -13.20 -4.92
C ILE A 195 -36.54 -11.95 -4.38
N THR A 196 -35.99 -11.34 -3.37
CA THR A 196 -36.38 -10.03 -2.86
C THR A 196 -35.44 -8.96 -3.46
N HIS A 197 -36.01 -8.08 -4.27
CA HIS A 197 -35.31 -6.91 -4.81
C HIS A 197 -35.50 -5.75 -3.85
N ILE A 198 -34.37 -5.20 -3.36
CA ILE A 198 -34.30 -4.06 -2.43
C ILE A 198 -33.62 -2.90 -3.14
N ALA A 199 -34.26 -1.73 -3.13
CA ALA A 199 -33.68 -0.53 -3.71
C ALA A 199 -34.05 0.72 -2.89
N GLY A 200 -33.12 1.66 -2.81
CA GLY A 200 -33.34 2.95 -2.13
C GLY A 200 -32.07 3.76 -1.97
N LYS A 201 -32.22 4.90 -1.29
CA LYS A 201 -31.12 5.78 -0.96
C LYS A 201 -30.91 5.79 0.54
N VAL A 202 -29.69 5.48 0.95
CA VAL A 202 -29.26 5.53 2.35
C VAL A 202 -28.28 6.67 2.55
N ARG A 203 -28.16 7.16 3.77
CA ARG A 203 -27.20 8.18 4.18
C ARG A 203 -26.50 7.71 5.44
N SER A 204 -25.21 7.93 5.52
CA SER A 204 -24.50 7.78 6.79
C SER A 204 -24.95 8.88 7.77
N LEU A 205 -25.19 8.53 9.03
CA LEU A 205 -25.45 9.56 10.06
C LEU A 205 -24.21 10.40 10.39
N ALA A 206 -23.02 9.86 10.10
CA ALA A 206 -21.77 10.62 10.23
C ALA A 206 -21.57 11.63 9.08
N SER A 207 -22.17 11.39 7.90
CA SER A 207 -22.11 12.27 6.73
C SER A 207 -23.47 12.30 6.03
N PRO A 208 -24.48 13.01 6.58
CA PRO A 208 -25.88 12.92 6.13
C PRO A 208 -26.13 13.62 4.80
N GLU A 209 -25.21 14.44 4.30
CA GLU A 209 -25.39 15.24 3.10
C GLU A 209 -25.26 14.44 1.80
N THR A 210 -24.55 13.31 1.83
CA THR A 210 -24.25 12.52 0.64
C THR A 210 -25.07 11.22 0.62
N PRO A 211 -26.07 11.12 -0.29
CA PRO A 211 -26.83 9.89 -0.44
C PRO A 211 -26.03 8.81 -1.17
N ILE A 212 -26.19 7.58 -0.71
CA ILE A 212 -25.64 6.36 -1.30
C ILE A 212 -26.79 5.57 -1.88
N ASP A 213 -26.73 5.23 -3.15
CA ASP A 213 -27.68 4.32 -3.79
C ASP A 213 -27.42 2.89 -3.29
N LEU A 214 -28.44 2.23 -2.81
CA LEU A 214 -28.40 0.82 -2.38
C LEU A 214 -29.33 -0.01 -3.26
N ILE A 215 -28.79 -1.08 -3.84
CA ILE A 215 -29.56 -2.07 -4.61
C ILE A 215 -29.14 -3.46 -4.16
N ALA A 216 -30.09 -4.33 -3.89
CA ALA A 216 -29.80 -5.71 -3.55
C ALA A 216 -30.87 -6.65 -4.13
N ASP A 217 -30.42 -7.78 -4.65
CA ASP A 217 -31.24 -8.92 -5.01
C ASP A 217 -30.89 -10.09 -4.09
N VAL A 218 -31.81 -10.49 -3.22
CA VAL A 218 -31.55 -11.46 -2.15
C VAL A 218 -32.46 -12.67 -2.30
N ASP A 219 -31.87 -13.86 -2.39
CA ASP A 219 -32.54 -15.16 -2.24
C ASP A 219 -32.30 -15.66 -0.80
N VAL A 220 -33.29 -15.47 0.04
CA VAL A 220 -33.23 -15.87 1.46
C VAL A 220 -33.11 -17.38 1.61
N THR A 221 -33.73 -18.16 0.72
CA THR A 221 -33.73 -19.62 0.78
C THR A 221 -32.37 -20.21 0.47
N ARG A 222 -31.70 -19.68 -0.56
CA ARG A 222 -30.33 -20.09 -0.96
C ARG A 222 -29.26 -19.37 -0.20
N ARG A 223 -29.61 -18.38 0.63
CA ARG A 223 -28.66 -17.48 1.31
C ARG A 223 -27.65 -16.88 0.32
N ALA A 224 -28.17 -16.39 -0.78
CA ALA A 224 -27.41 -15.85 -1.90
C ALA A 224 -27.95 -14.49 -2.31
N GLY A 225 -27.13 -13.67 -2.96
CA GLY A 225 -27.58 -12.38 -3.46
C GLY A 225 -26.49 -11.56 -4.10
N THR A 226 -26.91 -10.51 -4.79
CA THR A 226 -26.06 -9.46 -5.32
C THR A 226 -26.37 -8.14 -4.63
N PHE A 227 -25.34 -7.39 -4.31
CA PHE A 227 -25.44 -6.12 -3.59
C PHE A 227 -24.67 -5.06 -4.36
N TYR A 228 -25.22 -3.87 -4.44
CA TYR A 228 -24.59 -2.68 -4.94
C TYR A 228 -24.79 -1.54 -3.94
N ALA A 229 -23.71 -0.83 -3.64
CA ALA A 229 -23.78 0.44 -2.95
C ALA A 229 -22.82 1.43 -3.64
N GLY A 230 -23.30 2.66 -3.89
CA GLY A 230 -22.44 3.65 -4.54
C GLY A 230 -23.01 5.05 -4.50
N GLY A 231 -22.11 6.03 -4.55
CA GLY A 231 -22.46 7.44 -4.53
C GLY A 231 -21.38 8.31 -5.13
N LYS A 232 -21.76 9.53 -5.43
CA LYS A 232 -20.85 10.60 -5.84
C LYS A 232 -20.57 11.50 -4.65
N ASP A 233 -19.35 12.02 -4.57
CA ASP A 233 -18.92 12.92 -3.50
C ASP A 233 -19.14 12.35 -2.08
N VAL A 234 -18.96 11.03 -1.93
CA VAL A 234 -19.14 10.31 -0.68
C VAL A 234 -17.98 10.62 0.26
N ASP A 235 -18.28 10.99 1.48
CA ASP A 235 -17.28 11.08 2.56
C ASP A 235 -16.97 9.66 3.08
N VAL A 236 -16.00 9.02 2.45
CA VAL A 236 -15.62 7.65 2.78
C VAL A 236 -14.99 7.58 4.18
N ALA A 237 -14.21 8.59 4.56
CA ALA A 237 -13.59 8.66 5.88
C ALA A 237 -14.65 8.75 7.00
N GLY A 238 -15.69 9.56 6.81
CA GLY A 238 -16.81 9.66 7.74
C GLY A 238 -17.60 8.35 7.87
N ILE A 239 -17.75 7.56 6.79
CA ILE A 239 -18.43 6.27 6.83
C ILE A 239 -17.59 5.19 7.51
N VAL A 240 -16.31 5.11 7.16
CA VAL A 240 -15.37 4.12 7.69
C VAL A 240 -15.02 4.42 9.15
N GLY A 241 -15.00 5.71 9.52
CA GLY A 241 -14.61 6.16 10.85
C GLY A 241 -13.11 5.95 11.13
N ARG A 242 -12.75 5.89 12.41
CA ARG A 242 -11.34 5.73 12.84
C ARG A 242 -10.81 4.30 12.75
N ARG A 243 -11.39 3.45 11.92
CA ARG A 243 -10.97 2.05 11.79
C ARG A 243 -9.67 1.92 11.04
N ALA A 244 -8.83 1.00 11.53
CA ALA A 244 -7.61 0.61 10.84
C ALA A 244 -7.86 -0.69 10.04
N PHE A 245 -7.51 -0.67 8.76
CA PHE A 245 -7.51 -1.84 7.89
C PHE A 245 -6.06 -2.23 7.62
N GLY A 246 -5.63 -3.38 8.13
CA GLY A 246 -4.22 -3.77 8.05
C GLY A 246 -3.27 -2.76 8.72
N GLY A 247 -3.75 -2.05 9.75
CA GLY A 247 -3.00 -1.00 10.43
C GLY A 247 -3.11 0.40 9.80
N VAL A 248 -3.81 0.55 8.67
CA VAL A 248 -3.98 1.84 7.96
C VAL A 248 -5.34 2.45 8.29
N GLN A 249 -5.34 3.68 8.75
CA GLN A 249 -6.53 4.48 9.02
C GLN A 249 -6.74 5.52 7.93
N LEU A 250 -7.98 5.65 7.43
CA LEU A 250 -8.40 6.72 6.54
C LEU A 250 -8.86 7.90 7.38
N LEU A 251 -8.13 9.02 7.35
CA LEU A 251 -8.44 10.24 8.10
C LEU A 251 -9.32 11.21 7.32
N ASN A 252 -9.08 11.32 6.01
CA ASN A 252 -9.85 12.13 5.07
C ASN A 252 -9.89 11.45 3.71
N GLY A 253 -10.96 11.69 2.94
CA GLY A 253 -11.11 11.18 1.58
C GLY A 253 -12.57 11.25 1.14
N ARG A 254 -12.83 12.08 0.11
CA ARG A 254 -14.16 12.34 -0.43
C ARG A 254 -14.15 12.14 -1.95
N GLY A 255 -15.19 11.54 -2.49
CA GLY A 255 -15.28 11.32 -3.94
C GLY A 255 -16.26 10.24 -4.36
N ASN A 256 -16.00 9.65 -5.50
CA ASN A 256 -16.83 8.58 -6.03
C ASN A 256 -16.43 7.23 -5.43
N ALA A 257 -17.38 6.53 -4.85
CA ALA A 257 -17.18 5.20 -4.29
C ALA A 257 -18.32 4.28 -4.73
N GLN A 258 -17.97 3.11 -5.24
CA GLN A 258 -18.91 2.09 -5.70
C GLN A 258 -18.43 0.71 -5.26
N VAL A 259 -19.34 -0.10 -4.76
CA VAL A 259 -19.10 -1.45 -4.27
C VAL A 259 -20.15 -2.39 -4.86
N TRP A 260 -19.71 -3.51 -5.39
CA TRP A 260 -20.57 -4.63 -5.81
C TRP A 260 -20.11 -5.88 -5.06
N ALA A 261 -21.05 -6.61 -4.49
CA ALA A 261 -20.75 -7.85 -3.80
C ALA A 261 -21.71 -8.96 -4.28
N THR A 262 -21.16 -10.16 -4.48
CA THR A 262 -21.93 -11.37 -4.71
C THR A 262 -21.73 -12.31 -3.53
N VAL A 263 -22.84 -12.70 -2.91
CA VAL A 263 -22.87 -13.59 -1.76
C VAL A 263 -23.49 -14.91 -2.18
N ALA A 264 -22.88 -16.01 -1.79
CA ALA A 264 -23.46 -17.35 -1.90
C ALA A 264 -23.19 -18.15 -0.63
N SER A 265 -24.18 -18.89 -0.15
CA SER A 265 -24.09 -19.65 1.11
C SER A 265 -23.61 -18.79 2.31
N SER A 266 -24.15 -17.58 2.42
CA SER A 266 -23.80 -16.57 3.44
C SER A 266 -22.33 -16.13 3.45
N ARG A 267 -21.60 -16.31 2.33
CA ARG A 267 -20.21 -15.90 2.20
C ARG A 267 -20.05 -15.01 0.98
N VAL A 268 -19.25 -13.94 1.11
CA VAL A 268 -18.85 -13.12 -0.03
C VAL A 268 -17.96 -13.96 -0.94
N ASN A 269 -18.27 -14.01 -2.23
CA ASN A 269 -17.51 -14.76 -3.23
C ASN A 269 -16.86 -13.86 -4.28
N ASP A 270 -17.50 -12.77 -4.68
CA ASP A 270 -16.96 -11.74 -5.58
C ASP A 270 -17.23 -10.36 -4.96
N LEU A 271 -16.21 -9.56 -4.78
CA LEU A 271 -16.30 -8.18 -4.32
C LEU A 271 -15.59 -7.29 -5.34
N ARG A 272 -16.28 -6.27 -5.83
CA ARG A 272 -15.70 -5.28 -6.74
C ARG A 272 -15.82 -3.90 -6.14
N LEU A 273 -14.78 -3.13 -6.29
CA LEU A 273 -14.67 -1.77 -5.81
C LEU A 273 -14.27 -0.86 -6.96
N ARG A 274 -14.83 0.33 -7.02
CA ARG A 274 -14.32 1.45 -7.82
C ARG A 274 -14.30 2.66 -6.93
N ILE A 275 -13.11 3.19 -6.73
CA ILE A 275 -12.83 4.31 -5.83
C ILE A 275 -12.13 5.39 -6.63
N ASP A 276 -12.53 6.64 -6.44
CA ASP A 276 -11.88 7.84 -6.97
C ASP A 276 -12.12 8.98 -5.98
N LEU A 277 -11.17 9.16 -5.08
CA LEU A 277 -11.23 10.10 -3.98
C LEU A 277 -10.22 11.22 -4.16
N ALA A 278 -10.59 12.41 -3.71
CA ALA A 278 -9.73 13.57 -3.59
C ALA A 278 -9.36 13.82 -2.13
N ASP A 279 -8.22 14.49 -1.91
CA ASP A 279 -7.70 14.90 -0.61
C ASP A 279 -7.67 13.75 0.41
N VAL A 280 -6.99 12.66 0.01
CA VAL A 280 -6.92 11.44 0.81
C VAL A 280 -5.77 11.53 1.80
N SER A 281 -6.12 11.46 3.09
CA SER A 281 -5.14 11.42 4.18
C SER A 281 -5.22 10.09 4.90
N LEU A 282 -4.08 9.42 4.99
CA LEU A 282 -3.91 8.11 5.63
C LEU A 282 -2.92 8.23 6.80
N ALA A 283 -3.11 7.41 7.83
CA ALA A 283 -2.17 7.31 8.95
C ALA A 283 -1.97 5.84 9.36
N SER A 284 -0.80 5.53 9.88
CA SER A 284 -0.57 4.27 10.55
C SER A 284 -1.25 4.26 11.92
N ALA A 285 -1.86 3.14 12.30
CA ALA A 285 -2.39 2.92 13.64
C ALA A 285 -1.28 2.76 14.69
N GLU A 286 -0.06 2.43 14.26
CA GLU A 286 1.10 2.20 15.12
C GLU A 286 2.23 3.16 14.76
N THR A 287 3.03 3.49 15.77
CA THR A 287 4.25 4.29 15.60
C THR A 287 5.42 3.41 15.16
N ILE A 288 6.36 3.99 14.43
CA ILE A 288 7.67 3.39 14.15
C ILE A 288 8.75 4.17 14.89
N ALA A 289 9.79 3.49 15.36
CA ALA A 289 10.97 4.13 15.91
C ALA A 289 11.84 4.63 14.75
N ALA A 290 11.76 5.91 14.41
CA ALA A 290 12.57 6.50 13.35
C ALA A 290 14.04 6.64 13.77
N ASP A 291 14.29 6.93 15.04
CA ASP A 291 15.61 6.97 15.68
C ASP A 291 15.47 6.46 17.11
N SER A 292 16.58 6.16 17.79
CA SER A 292 16.61 5.62 19.16
C SER A 292 15.82 6.42 20.20
N ALA A 293 15.43 7.66 19.91
CA ALA A 293 14.72 8.58 20.79
C ALA A 293 13.36 9.09 20.25
N LEU A 294 13.00 8.88 18.98
CA LEU A 294 11.79 9.45 18.38
C LEU A 294 10.90 8.37 17.78
N ALA A 295 9.70 8.22 18.36
CA ALA A 295 8.61 7.46 17.76
C ALA A 295 7.80 8.38 16.82
N VAL A 296 7.65 7.98 15.56
CA VAL A 296 6.90 8.71 14.53
C VAL A 296 5.66 7.92 14.15
N SER A 297 4.52 8.61 14.02
CA SER A 297 3.32 8.04 13.39
C SER A 297 3.35 8.36 11.91
N PRO A 298 3.63 7.37 11.04
CA PRO A 298 3.67 7.60 9.60
C PRO A 298 2.32 8.08 9.08
N ARG A 299 2.37 9.01 8.14
CA ARG A 299 1.21 9.55 7.43
C ARG A 299 1.51 9.65 5.94
N ALA A 300 0.50 9.49 5.13
CA ALA A 300 0.55 9.75 3.69
C ALA A 300 -0.63 10.62 3.28
N HIS A 301 -0.39 11.50 2.34
CA HIS A 301 -1.40 12.35 1.74
C HIS A 301 -1.36 12.18 0.22
N PHE A 302 -2.52 12.10 -0.41
CA PHE A 302 -2.67 12.04 -1.87
C PHE A 302 -3.74 13.04 -2.30
N ASP A 303 -3.42 13.88 -3.27
CA ASP A 303 -4.39 14.81 -3.85
C ASP A 303 -5.53 14.04 -4.55
N ARG A 304 -5.18 12.89 -5.15
CA ARG A 304 -6.13 11.94 -5.70
C ARG A 304 -5.66 10.51 -5.46
N PHE A 305 -6.61 9.66 -5.06
CA PHE A 305 -6.41 8.23 -4.88
C PHE A 305 -7.53 7.47 -5.58
N ALA A 306 -7.20 6.83 -6.68
CA ALA A 306 -8.19 6.13 -7.49
C ALA A 306 -7.73 4.72 -7.86
N PHE A 307 -8.65 3.77 -7.85
CA PHE A 307 -8.41 2.41 -8.29
C PHE A 307 -9.73 1.67 -8.59
N SER A 308 -9.62 0.62 -9.39
CA SER A 308 -10.62 -0.44 -9.52
C SER A 308 -10.07 -1.70 -8.88
N ALA A 309 -10.83 -2.37 -8.01
CA ALA A 309 -10.39 -3.63 -7.40
C ALA A 309 -11.42 -4.73 -7.56
N ARG A 310 -10.95 -5.96 -7.65
CA ARG A 310 -11.78 -7.16 -7.60
C ARG A 310 -11.15 -8.18 -6.67
N TRP A 311 -11.92 -8.61 -5.68
CA TRP A 311 -11.57 -9.73 -4.83
C TRP A 311 -12.48 -10.92 -5.18
N LEU A 312 -11.89 -12.07 -5.40
CA LEU A 312 -12.58 -13.31 -5.76
C LEU A 312 -12.16 -14.43 -4.82
N ARG A 313 -13.12 -15.11 -4.23
CA ARG A 313 -12.90 -16.34 -3.47
C ARG A 313 -12.66 -17.50 -4.43
N THR A 314 -11.60 -18.23 -4.25
CA THR A 314 -11.30 -19.50 -4.95
C THR A 314 -11.61 -20.70 -4.06
N ALA A 315 -11.44 -21.91 -4.56
CA ALA A 315 -11.68 -23.13 -3.81
C ALA A 315 -10.70 -23.29 -2.63
N ASP A 316 -9.47 -22.87 -2.81
CA ASP A 316 -8.33 -23.02 -1.88
C ASP A 316 -7.80 -21.70 -1.32
N GLY A 317 -8.45 -20.56 -1.66
CA GLY A 317 -7.99 -19.26 -1.20
C GLY A 317 -8.79 -18.09 -1.70
N TRP A 318 -8.07 -17.10 -2.27
CA TRP A 318 -8.65 -15.91 -2.88
C TRP A 318 -7.64 -15.22 -3.81
N SER A 319 -8.16 -14.45 -4.76
CA SER A 319 -7.39 -13.48 -5.55
C SER A 319 -7.91 -12.05 -5.32
N ALA A 320 -7.04 -11.08 -5.41
CA ALA A 320 -7.36 -9.66 -5.39
C ALA A 320 -6.57 -8.94 -6.49
N ASP A 321 -7.28 -8.31 -7.40
CA ASP A 321 -6.71 -7.56 -8.52
C ASP A 321 -7.05 -6.08 -8.35
N PHE A 322 -6.05 -5.21 -8.42
CA PHE A 322 -6.16 -3.77 -8.44
C PHE A 322 -5.71 -3.28 -9.81
N ALA A 323 -6.53 -2.50 -10.46
CA ALA A 323 -6.25 -1.89 -11.76
C ALA A 323 -6.55 -0.40 -11.71
N ASP A 324 -6.07 0.33 -12.71
CA ASP A 324 -6.24 1.78 -12.83
C ASP A 324 -5.75 2.53 -11.57
N LEU A 325 -4.72 1.97 -10.91
CA LEU A 325 -4.19 2.52 -9.66
C LEU A 325 -3.50 3.86 -9.94
N ALA A 326 -4.15 4.94 -9.55
CA ALA A 326 -3.64 6.30 -9.68
C ALA A 326 -3.55 6.94 -8.28
N MET A 327 -2.32 7.26 -7.89
CA MET A 327 -1.98 7.93 -6.63
C MET A 327 -1.17 9.16 -7.00
N THR A 328 -1.75 10.34 -6.86
CA THR A 328 -1.08 11.59 -7.24
C THR A 328 -0.77 12.44 -6.04
N HIS A 329 0.39 13.05 -6.07
CA HIS A 329 0.84 14.06 -5.12
C HIS A 329 1.41 15.23 -5.93
N GLY A 330 0.83 16.43 -5.78
CA GLY A 330 1.19 17.59 -6.60
C GLY A 330 0.86 17.39 -8.09
N GLU A 331 1.71 17.92 -8.96
CA GLU A 331 1.53 17.84 -10.42
C GLU A 331 1.99 16.52 -11.04
N THR A 332 2.51 15.59 -10.24
CA THR A 332 3.08 14.33 -10.74
C THR A 332 1.95 13.35 -11.09
N THR A 333 1.75 13.11 -12.36
CA THR A 333 0.84 12.08 -12.86
C THR A 333 1.64 10.87 -13.32
N ALA A 334 1.61 9.79 -12.55
CA ALA A 334 2.15 8.51 -12.98
C ALA A 334 1.13 7.76 -13.86
N ALA A 335 1.60 6.88 -14.73
CA ALA A 335 0.73 5.94 -15.43
C ALA A 335 -0.02 5.06 -14.41
N PRO A 336 -1.27 4.66 -14.71
CA PRO A 336 -2.03 3.83 -13.79
C PRO A 336 -1.41 2.44 -13.64
N GLY A 337 -1.06 2.09 -12.41
CA GLY A 337 -0.46 0.80 -12.08
C GLY A 337 -1.46 -0.32 -11.91
N ARG A 338 -0.95 -1.55 -11.83
CA ARG A 338 -1.70 -2.77 -11.55
C ARG A 338 -1.03 -3.57 -10.45
N ILE A 339 -1.83 -4.17 -9.58
CA ILE A 339 -1.36 -5.08 -8.53
C ILE A 339 -2.31 -6.28 -8.49
N GLY A 340 -1.79 -7.47 -8.67
CA GLY A 340 -2.49 -8.74 -8.46
C GLY A 340 -1.92 -9.45 -7.25
N ILE A 341 -2.78 -9.98 -6.37
CA ILE A 341 -2.36 -10.77 -5.21
C ILE A 341 -3.23 -12.04 -5.16
N GLU A 342 -2.60 -13.18 -5.05
CA GLU A 342 -3.26 -14.47 -4.88
C GLU A 342 -2.81 -15.13 -3.59
N ARG A 343 -3.74 -15.76 -2.90
CA ARG A 343 -3.49 -16.57 -1.72
C ARG A 343 -4.03 -17.98 -1.95
N HIS A 344 -3.18 -18.98 -1.83
CA HIS A 344 -3.51 -20.39 -1.92
C HIS A 344 -3.18 -21.09 -0.61
N ALA A 345 -4.14 -21.82 -0.06
CA ALA A 345 -3.92 -22.71 1.08
C ALA A 345 -3.65 -24.12 0.56
N GLY A 346 -2.49 -24.67 0.88
CA GLY A 346 -2.08 -26.03 0.48
C GLY A 346 -1.58 -26.84 1.67
N ASP A 347 -1.27 -28.11 1.45
CA ASP A 347 -0.79 -29.03 2.48
C ASP A 347 0.57 -28.62 3.07
N GLN A 348 1.35 -27.84 2.32
CA GLN A 348 2.66 -27.31 2.74
C GLN A 348 2.58 -25.88 3.32
N GLY A 349 1.36 -25.41 3.65
CA GLY A 349 1.13 -24.07 4.18
C GLY A 349 0.46 -23.11 3.19
N THR A 350 0.42 -21.84 3.54
CA THR A 350 -0.19 -20.81 2.71
C THR A 350 0.86 -20.21 1.77
N ARG A 351 0.55 -20.21 0.47
CA ARG A 351 1.36 -19.58 -0.58
C ARG A 351 0.68 -18.27 -1.02
N PHE A 352 1.49 -17.25 -1.19
CA PHE A 352 1.07 -15.99 -1.78
C PHE A 352 1.83 -15.76 -3.09
N ARG A 353 1.15 -15.18 -4.06
CA ARG A 353 1.74 -14.64 -5.28
C ARG A 353 1.33 -13.19 -5.42
N ALA A 354 2.27 -12.34 -5.80
CA ALA A 354 1.99 -10.97 -6.15
C ALA A 354 2.62 -10.65 -7.50
N ALA A 355 1.84 -10.02 -8.38
CA ALA A 355 2.30 -9.47 -9.64
C ALA A 355 2.00 -7.97 -9.65
N LEU A 356 3.01 -7.15 -9.92
CA LEU A 356 2.90 -5.70 -9.99
C LEU A 356 3.35 -5.24 -11.38
N ALA A 357 2.70 -4.22 -11.91
CA ALA A 357 3.10 -3.59 -13.18
C ALA A 357 2.85 -2.08 -13.12
N ASP A 358 3.83 -1.32 -13.54
CA ASP A 358 3.80 0.14 -13.67
C ASP A 358 3.41 0.87 -12.37
N VAL A 359 3.95 0.42 -11.22
CA VAL A 359 3.61 0.99 -9.90
C VAL A 359 4.68 2.00 -9.49
N PRO A 360 4.31 3.27 -9.21
CA PRO A 360 5.26 4.25 -8.69
C PRO A 360 5.69 3.88 -7.27
N LEU A 361 7.01 3.93 -7.01
CA LEU A 361 7.60 3.48 -5.75
C LEU A 361 7.29 4.41 -4.58
N GLU A 362 7.23 5.72 -4.78
CA GLU A 362 6.95 6.69 -3.72
C GLU A 362 5.58 6.45 -3.05
N PRO A 363 4.45 6.39 -3.81
CA PRO A 363 3.16 6.08 -3.20
C PRO A 363 3.08 4.65 -2.65
N LEU A 364 3.70 3.67 -3.34
CA LEU A 364 3.74 2.29 -2.86
C LEU A 364 4.50 2.20 -1.52
N GLY A 365 5.67 2.83 -1.42
CA GLY A 365 6.47 2.92 -0.20
C GLY A 365 5.71 3.61 0.93
N SER A 366 5.02 4.72 0.61
CA SER A 366 4.17 5.44 1.55
C SER A 366 3.06 4.55 2.11
N LEU A 367 2.38 3.76 1.28
CA LEU A 367 1.35 2.81 1.74
C LEU A 367 1.96 1.64 2.53
N ALA A 368 3.08 1.08 2.07
CA ALA A 368 3.75 -0.02 2.75
C ALA A 368 4.26 0.38 4.14
N MET A 369 4.71 1.60 4.31
CA MET A 369 5.12 2.18 5.59
C MET A 369 3.97 2.28 6.60
N LEU A 370 2.72 2.50 6.12
CA LEU A 370 1.55 2.64 6.99
C LEU A 370 1.04 1.32 7.52
N THR A 371 1.19 0.22 6.78
CA THR A 371 0.61 -1.07 7.17
C THR A 371 1.40 -1.75 8.29
N THR A 372 0.69 -2.30 9.28
CA THR A 372 1.29 -3.11 10.35
C THR A 372 1.59 -4.54 9.92
N GLN A 373 1.28 -4.90 8.67
CA GLN A 373 1.62 -6.20 8.10
C GLN A 373 3.08 -6.25 7.60
N ALA A 374 3.69 -5.09 7.34
CA ALA A 374 5.10 -5.00 6.98
C ALA A 374 5.99 -5.04 8.23
N PRO A 375 7.15 -5.71 8.19
CA PRO A 375 8.12 -5.72 9.28
C PRO A 375 8.57 -4.30 9.67
N ASP A 376 8.77 -4.04 10.97
CA ASP A 376 9.15 -2.70 11.46
C ASP A 376 10.45 -2.19 10.86
N GLY A 377 11.43 -3.08 10.62
CA GLY A 377 12.68 -2.73 9.95
C GLY A 377 12.45 -2.19 8.54
N LEU A 378 11.57 -2.84 7.76
CA LEU A 378 11.21 -2.37 6.41
C LEU A 378 10.44 -1.05 6.47
N ARG A 379 9.47 -0.90 7.36
CA ARG A 379 8.71 0.34 7.55
C ARG A 379 9.63 1.51 7.89
N ARG A 380 10.57 1.28 8.80
CA ARG A 380 11.60 2.26 9.19
C ARG A 380 12.51 2.62 8.02
N TRP A 381 12.97 1.63 7.26
CA TRP A 381 13.83 1.87 6.10
C TRP A 381 13.09 2.69 5.02
N LEU A 382 11.84 2.33 4.70
CA LEU A 382 11.00 3.09 3.76
C LEU A 382 10.80 4.55 4.20
N TYR A 383 10.64 4.76 5.51
CA TYR A 383 10.53 6.11 6.07
C TYR A 383 11.80 6.94 5.92
N LEU A 384 12.98 6.32 6.01
CA LEU A 384 14.26 7.01 5.90
C LEU A 384 14.73 7.15 4.44
N ALA A 385 14.56 6.09 3.64
CA ALA A 385 15.07 6.02 2.28
C ALA A 385 14.21 6.77 1.25
N HIS A 386 12.93 7.03 1.56
CA HIS A 386 12.00 7.74 0.66
C HIS A 386 12.12 7.29 -0.80
N PRO A 387 11.88 6.00 -1.13
CA PRO A 387 12.08 5.49 -2.48
C PRO A 387 11.22 6.24 -3.49
N SER A 388 11.83 6.64 -4.58
CA SER A 388 11.20 7.27 -5.75
C SER A 388 11.44 6.44 -7.01
N GLY A 389 10.80 6.80 -8.13
CA GLY A 389 10.92 6.07 -9.38
C GLY A 389 9.78 5.08 -9.59
N GLN A 390 10.01 4.09 -10.44
CA GLN A 390 8.96 3.18 -10.90
C GLN A 390 9.36 1.71 -10.80
N LEU A 391 8.45 0.90 -10.28
CA LEU A 391 8.46 -0.55 -10.40
C LEU A 391 7.73 -0.91 -11.69
N SER A 392 8.49 -1.15 -12.77
CA SER A 392 7.91 -1.47 -14.08
C SER A 392 7.21 -2.83 -14.07
N SER A 393 7.82 -3.82 -13.41
CA SER A 393 7.21 -5.11 -13.14
C SER A 393 7.80 -5.74 -11.89
N ALA A 394 7.00 -6.52 -11.18
CA ALA A 394 7.49 -7.46 -10.17
C ALA A 394 6.58 -8.68 -10.13
N ASP A 395 7.20 -9.85 -9.95
CA ASP A 395 6.56 -11.12 -9.66
C ASP A 395 7.19 -11.69 -8.40
N ILE A 396 6.39 -11.91 -7.39
CA ILE A 396 6.84 -12.40 -6.09
C ILE A 396 5.99 -13.60 -5.70
N ASP A 397 6.63 -14.67 -5.33
CA ASP A 397 6.01 -15.90 -4.80
C ASP A 397 6.60 -16.17 -3.43
N TRP A 398 5.77 -16.27 -2.38
CA TRP A 398 6.30 -16.52 -1.04
C TRP A 398 5.38 -17.40 -0.19
N ARG A 399 5.99 -18.22 0.65
CA ARG A 399 5.37 -19.01 1.72
C ARG A 399 5.86 -18.62 3.11
N GLY A 400 6.89 -17.82 3.18
CA GLY A 400 7.51 -17.32 4.41
C GLY A 400 8.84 -16.66 4.13
N ALA A 401 9.52 -16.20 5.16
CA ALA A 401 10.81 -15.49 5.03
C ALA A 401 11.94 -16.34 4.43
N GLN A 402 11.83 -17.66 4.52
CA GLN A 402 12.83 -18.60 4.01
C GLN A 402 12.39 -19.35 2.74
N ASP A 403 11.24 -18.99 2.19
CA ASP A 403 10.69 -19.61 0.97
C ASP A 403 9.98 -18.52 0.17
N PHE A 404 10.76 -17.77 -0.59
CA PHE A 404 10.28 -16.80 -1.54
C PHE A 404 11.11 -16.82 -2.82
N ASP A 405 10.50 -16.42 -3.92
CA ASP A 405 11.12 -16.12 -5.21
C ASP A 405 10.64 -14.73 -5.64
N ALA A 406 11.56 -13.91 -6.13
CA ALA A 406 11.24 -12.54 -6.50
C ALA A 406 11.97 -12.13 -7.78
N ASN A 407 11.22 -11.55 -8.71
CA ASN A 407 11.74 -10.91 -9.91
C ASN A 407 11.16 -9.50 -9.99
N ALA A 408 11.99 -8.51 -10.23
CA ALA A 408 11.53 -7.13 -10.33
C ALA A 408 12.37 -6.34 -11.34
N VAL A 409 11.73 -5.39 -12.03
CA VAL A 409 12.37 -4.44 -12.92
C VAL A 409 12.08 -3.03 -12.41
N LEU A 410 13.14 -2.34 -12.04
CA LEU A 410 13.14 -1.00 -11.49
C LEU A 410 13.59 0.00 -12.55
N ARG A 411 12.97 1.18 -12.59
CA ARG A 411 13.31 2.28 -13.50
C ARG A 411 13.37 3.59 -12.75
N ASP A 412 14.42 4.36 -13.04
CA ASP A 412 14.63 5.71 -12.52
C ASP A 412 14.50 5.80 -10.99
N VAL A 413 15.05 4.81 -10.30
CA VAL A 413 14.90 4.71 -8.84
C VAL A 413 15.83 5.68 -8.13
N GLY A 414 15.27 6.43 -7.18
CA GLY A 414 15.98 7.26 -6.24
C GLY A 414 15.75 6.79 -4.81
N LEU A 415 16.78 6.89 -3.99
CA LEU A 415 16.79 6.60 -2.56
C LEU A 415 17.55 7.70 -1.82
N ALA A 416 17.05 8.17 -0.69
CA ALA A 416 17.86 8.96 0.24
C ALA A 416 18.80 8.05 1.04
N ASP A 417 19.88 8.61 1.60
CA ASP A 417 20.78 7.82 2.45
C ASP A 417 20.05 7.33 3.71
N ALA A 418 20.09 6.03 3.94
CA ALA A 418 19.40 5.39 5.05
C ALA A 418 20.26 4.29 5.68
N GLY A 419 20.85 4.58 6.81
CA GLY A 419 21.75 3.66 7.52
C GLY A 419 23.03 3.38 6.75
N PHE A 420 23.22 2.14 6.31
CA PHE A 420 24.38 1.73 5.50
C PHE A 420 24.14 1.87 4.00
N VAL A 421 22.92 2.17 3.57
CA VAL A 421 22.58 2.34 2.16
C VAL A 421 22.86 3.79 1.77
N PRO A 422 23.73 4.04 0.79
CA PRO A 422 23.95 5.40 0.28
C PRO A 422 22.71 5.93 -0.42
N GLY A 423 22.58 7.24 -0.52
CA GLY A 423 21.63 7.88 -1.40
C GLY A 423 21.98 7.57 -2.86
N ILE A 424 20.97 7.29 -3.66
CA ILE A 424 21.10 6.92 -5.08
C ILE A 424 20.07 7.72 -5.87
N GLU A 425 20.48 8.24 -7.03
CA GLU A 425 19.57 8.94 -7.95
C GLU A 425 19.65 8.31 -9.33
N HIS A 426 18.46 8.07 -9.93
CA HIS A 426 18.30 7.64 -11.33
C HIS A 426 18.88 6.26 -11.66
N ILE A 427 18.71 5.25 -10.79
CA ILE A 427 19.15 3.89 -11.09
C ILE A 427 18.06 3.05 -11.77
N ASP A 428 18.39 2.44 -12.88
CA ASP A 428 17.66 1.32 -13.46
C ASP A 428 18.29 0.02 -12.98
N ALA A 429 17.48 -0.96 -12.59
CA ALA A 429 17.99 -2.24 -12.12
C ALA A 429 16.99 -3.38 -12.33
N GLU A 430 17.50 -4.60 -12.42
CA GLU A 430 16.71 -5.83 -12.39
C GLU A 430 17.10 -6.63 -11.15
N ILE A 431 16.10 -7.15 -10.45
CA ILE A 431 16.28 -7.98 -9.26
C ILE A 431 15.76 -9.38 -9.58
N HIS A 432 16.55 -10.39 -9.30
CA HIS A 432 16.18 -11.80 -9.45
C HIS A 432 16.71 -12.59 -8.27
N GLY A 433 15.92 -13.46 -7.70
CA GLY A 433 16.42 -14.35 -6.67
C GLY A 433 15.39 -14.91 -5.73
N ASP A 434 15.88 -15.53 -4.67
CA ASP A 434 15.12 -16.26 -3.67
C ASP A 434 15.56 -15.93 -2.24
N ALA A 435 15.16 -16.75 -1.27
CA ALA A 435 15.51 -16.58 0.14
C ALA A 435 17.00 -16.74 0.44
N GLN A 436 17.77 -17.36 -0.44
CA GLN A 436 19.21 -17.60 -0.28
C GLN A 436 20.05 -16.50 -0.90
N ALA A 437 19.68 -16.04 -2.10
CA ALA A 437 20.45 -15.04 -2.82
C ALA A 437 19.56 -14.18 -3.73
N LEU A 438 19.91 -12.91 -3.83
CA LEU A 438 19.32 -11.92 -4.73
C LEU A 438 20.39 -11.38 -5.67
N LEU A 439 20.20 -11.52 -6.96
CA LEU A 439 21.00 -10.89 -7.99
C LEU A 439 20.39 -9.50 -8.31
N LEU A 440 21.16 -8.46 -8.12
CA LEU A 440 20.88 -7.11 -8.60
C LEU A 440 21.72 -6.89 -9.86
N ARG A 441 21.08 -6.81 -11.00
CA ARG A 441 21.70 -6.46 -12.27
C ARG A 441 21.50 -4.98 -12.55
N VAL A 442 22.60 -4.25 -12.66
CA VAL A 442 22.61 -2.83 -12.98
C VAL A 442 23.16 -2.68 -14.41
N PRO A 443 22.34 -2.34 -15.40
CA PRO A 443 22.84 -2.03 -16.73
C PRO A 443 23.77 -0.81 -16.70
N GLU A 444 24.72 -0.74 -17.62
CA GLU A 444 25.61 0.42 -17.72
C GLU A 444 24.81 1.70 -17.97
N GLN A 445 24.90 2.65 -17.04
CA GLN A 445 24.11 3.87 -17.02
C GLN A 445 24.81 5.00 -16.26
N ALA A 446 24.34 6.23 -16.43
CA ALA A 446 24.72 7.33 -15.56
C ALA A 446 24.11 7.10 -14.17
N LEU A 447 24.89 7.38 -13.12
CA LEU A 447 24.47 7.17 -11.73
C LEU A 447 25.04 8.24 -10.83
N ARG A 448 24.23 8.71 -9.87
CA ARG A 448 24.68 9.55 -8.77
C ARG A 448 24.55 8.79 -7.46
N VAL A 449 25.64 8.74 -6.69
CA VAL A 449 25.69 8.08 -5.38
C VAL A 449 26.13 9.12 -4.34
N ASP A 450 25.35 9.33 -3.32
CA ASP A 450 25.64 10.26 -2.24
C ASP A 450 25.74 9.52 -0.90
N TYR A 451 26.93 9.58 -0.29
CA TYR A 451 27.16 8.96 1.01
C TYR A 451 27.84 9.97 1.97
N PRO A 452 27.08 10.98 2.42
CA PRO A 452 27.63 12.12 3.17
C PRO A 452 28.23 11.72 4.52
N ARG A 453 27.89 10.53 5.04
CA ARG A 453 28.47 9.95 6.27
C ARG A 453 29.92 9.53 6.10
N VAL A 454 30.40 9.33 4.87
CA VAL A 454 31.76 8.86 4.59
C VAL A 454 32.52 9.85 3.72
N PHE A 455 31.87 10.35 2.67
CA PHE A 455 32.51 11.18 1.66
C PHE A 455 31.99 12.62 1.67
N ARG A 456 32.79 13.57 1.25
CA ARG A 456 32.45 15.01 1.24
C ARG A 456 31.50 15.42 0.13
N LYS A 457 31.53 14.69 -0.97
CA LYS A 457 30.77 15.00 -2.19
C LYS A 457 30.17 13.73 -2.74
N PRO A 458 29.03 13.82 -3.43
CA PRO A 458 28.49 12.69 -4.15
C PRO A 458 29.41 12.29 -5.30
N PHE A 459 29.40 11.01 -5.61
CA PHE A 459 30.00 10.45 -6.81
C PHE A 459 29.02 10.60 -7.97
N VAL A 460 29.50 11.14 -9.08
CA VAL A 460 28.74 11.26 -10.32
C VAL A 460 29.45 10.41 -11.36
N PHE A 461 28.82 9.31 -11.71
CA PHE A 461 29.30 8.41 -12.75
C PHE A 461 28.62 8.70 -14.05
N ALA A 462 29.39 8.88 -15.13
CA ALA A 462 28.89 8.89 -16.49
C ALA A 462 28.48 7.47 -16.93
N GLN A 463 29.17 6.46 -16.38
CA GLN A 463 28.87 5.04 -16.61
C GLN A 463 29.11 4.27 -15.31
N PHE A 464 28.12 3.50 -14.91
CA PHE A 464 28.19 2.59 -13.79
C PHE A 464 27.34 1.36 -14.14
N GLY A 465 27.83 0.14 -13.92
CA GLY A 465 27.07 -1.06 -14.19
C GLY A 465 27.79 -2.32 -13.77
N GLY A 466 27.02 -3.38 -13.57
CA GLY A 466 27.52 -4.70 -13.19
C GLY A 466 26.47 -5.53 -12.48
N ASP A 467 26.79 -6.75 -12.19
CA ASP A 467 25.96 -7.69 -11.46
C ASP A 467 26.45 -7.76 -10.00
N ILE A 468 25.53 -7.59 -9.05
CA ILE A 468 25.80 -7.64 -7.60
C ILE A 468 24.91 -8.75 -7.02
N VAL A 469 25.50 -9.70 -6.32
CA VAL A 469 24.78 -10.78 -5.63
C VAL A 469 24.75 -10.47 -4.14
N ALA A 470 23.56 -10.37 -3.57
CA ALA A 470 23.33 -10.25 -2.15
C ALA A 470 22.91 -11.63 -1.60
N TYR A 471 23.59 -12.13 -0.59
CA TYR A 471 23.22 -13.38 0.08
C TYR A 471 23.47 -13.29 1.58
N ARG A 472 22.79 -14.17 2.29
CA ARG A 472 22.93 -14.23 3.74
C ARG A 472 23.96 -15.30 4.10
N ASP A 473 24.94 -14.91 4.90
CA ASP A 473 25.93 -15.80 5.49
C ASP A 473 25.79 -15.70 7.02
N ASP A 474 25.28 -16.76 7.65
CA ASP A 474 24.87 -16.78 9.05
C ASP A 474 23.95 -15.58 9.41
N ASP A 475 24.42 -14.67 10.25
CA ASP A 475 23.68 -13.46 10.66
C ASP A 475 24.06 -12.19 9.87
N ALA A 476 25.03 -12.27 8.95
CA ALA A 476 25.52 -11.18 8.13
C ALA A 476 24.88 -11.17 6.72
N TRP A 477 24.87 -10.01 6.10
CA TRP A 477 24.57 -9.85 4.68
C TRP A 477 25.88 -9.66 3.91
N ARG A 478 26.08 -10.46 2.88
CA ARG A 478 27.20 -10.36 1.97
C ARG A 478 26.75 -9.91 0.59
N LEU A 479 27.47 -8.91 0.07
CA LEU A 479 27.26 -8.34 -1.27
C LEU A 479 28.53 -8.62 -2.07
N ASP A 480 28.47 -9.46 -3.09
CA ASP A 480 29.58 -9.83 -3.94
C ASP A 480 29.34 -9.39 -5.39
N THR A 481 30.43 -9.07 -6.07
CA THR A 481 30.43 -8.81 -7.52
C THR A 481 31.67 -9.36 -8.19
N ASP A 482 31.49 -9.94 -9.35
CA ASP A 482 32.60 -10.35 -10.21
C ASP A 482 33.20 -9.13 -10.93
N ARG A 483 32.36 -8.14 -11.25
CA ARG A 483 32.77 -6.95 -11.98
C ARG A 483 31.72 -5.87 -11.90
N VAL A 484 32.10 -4.73 -11.38
CA VAL A 484 31.39 -3.46 -11.55
C VAL A 484 32.31 -2.52 -12.31
N VAL A 485 31.81 -1.94 -13.41
CA VAL A 485 32.51 -0.90 -14.18
C VAL A 485 32.03 0.45 -13.70
N PHE A 486 32.95 1.38 -13.55
CA PHE A 486 32.63 2.76 -13.20
C PHE A 486 33.47 3.75 -14.01
N GLU A 487 32.84 4.83 -14.44
CA GLU A 487 33.46 5.96 -15.17
C GLU A 487 32.88 7.26 -14.65
N GLY A 488 33.72 8.13 -14.13
CA GLY A 488 33.38 9.46 -13.62
C GLY A 488 34.19 10.56 -14.28
N GLU A 489 34.01 11.79 -13.84
CA GLU A 489 34.79 12.91 -14.36
C GLU A 489 36.26 12.80 -13.91
N GLY A 490 37.14 12.47 -14.86
CA GLY A 490 38.56 12.32 -14.61
C GLY A 490 38.96 11.05 -13.86
N TYR A 491 38.14 9.99 -13.83
CA TYR A 491 38.54 8.68 -13.30
C TYR A 491 37.65 7.56 -13.85
N GLY A 492 38.25 6.38 -14.02
CA GLY A 492 37.52 5.20 -14.44
C GLY A 492 38.22 3.90 -14.06
N GLY A 493 37.43 2.82 -14.00
CA GLY A 493 37.97 1.54 -13.62
C GLY A 493 36.95 0.43 -13.43
N GLU A 494 37.42 -0.63 -12.78
CA GLU A 494 36.63 -1.81 -12.47
C GLU A 494 36.84 -2.22 -11.00
N LEU A 495 35.78 -2.70 -10.38
CA LEU A 495 35.77 -3.22 -9.02
C LEU A 495 35.27 -4.67 -9.03
N ARG A 496 35.84 -5.52 -8.19
CA ARG A 496 35.37 -6.87 -7.90
C ARG A 496 35.56 -7.23 -6.43
N GLY A 497 34.82 -8.22 -5.95
CA GLY A 497 34.89 -8.69 -4.58
C GLY A 497 33.62 -8.42 -3.79
N GLY A 498 33.71 -8.35 -2.48
CA GLY A 498 32.53 -8.29 -1.63
C GLY A 498 32.65 -7.42 -0.41
N VAL A 499 31.48 -7.15 0.16
CA VAL A 499 31.30 -6.43 1.42
C VAL A 499 30.38 -7.28 2.30
N GLU A 500 30.82 -7.60 3.50
CA GLU A 500 30.02 -8.26 4.50
C GLU A 500 29.57 -7.27 5.56
N ILE A 501 28.25 -7.13 5.69
CA ILE A 501 27.61 -6.21 6.63
C ILE A 501 27.11 -7.01 7.81
N GLN A 502 27.75 -6.83 8.96
CA GLN A 502 27.39 -7.48 10.21
C GLN A 502 26.22 -6.74 10.87
N ASN A 503 25.27 -7.47 11.44
CA ASN A 503 24.07 -6.87 12.05
C ASN A 503 24.26 -6.46 13.52
N ASP A 504 25.50 -6.46 14.01
CA ASP A 504 25.88 -6.15 15.40
C ASP A 504 26.29 -4.69 15.63
N GLY A 505 26.30 -3.88 14.57
CA GLY A 505 26.67 -2.45 14.60
C GLY A 505 28.17 -2.18 14.42
N THR A 506 28.99 -3.21 14.17
CA THR A 506 30.39 -3.10 13.79
C THR A 506 30.53 -2.59 12.35
N ARG A 507 31.75 -2.22 11.96
CA ARG A 507 32.04 -1.83 10.58
C ARG A 507 32.05 -3.07 9.68
N PRO A 508 31.79 -2.90 8.36
CA PRO A 508 31.79 -4.03 7.45
C PRO A 508 33.16 -4.65 7.26
N LEU A 509 33.18 -5.95 6.98
CA LEU A 509 34.34 -6.66 6.45
C LEU A 509 34.39 -6.48 4.93
N LEU A 510 35.55 -6.07 4.42
CA LEU A 510 35.79 -5.86 2.99
C LEU A 510 36.68 -6.97 2.42
N ASP A 511 36.38 -7.35 1.18
CA ASP A 511 37.24 -8.20 0.33
C ASP A 511 37.15 -7.68 -1.11
N LEU A 512 37.83 -6.55 -1.36
CA LEU A 512 37.66 -5.77 -2.58
C LEU A 512 39.00 -5.64 -3.33
N ALA A 513 38.94 -5.78 -4.65
CA ALA A 513 40.04 -5.44 -5.54
C ALA A 513 39.52 -4.53 -6.65
N ALA A 514 40.25 -3.43 -6.88
CA ALA A 514 39.92 -2.48 -7.93
C ALA A 514 41.11 -2.26 -8.88
N VAL A 515 40.78 -2.05 -10.14
CA VAL A 515 41.72 -1.59 -11.18
C VAL A 515 41.24 -0.22 -11.64
N VAL A 516 42.04 0.80 -11.37
CA VAL A 516 41.81 2.16 -11.87
C VAL A 516 42.55 2.27 -13.20
N THR A 517 41.79 2.26 -14.30
CA THR A 517 42.36 2.31 -15.64
C THR A 517 43.04 3.65 -15.96
N HIS A 518 42.44 4.72 -15.44
CA HIS A 518 42.92 6.08 -15.52
C HIS A 518 42.32 6.92 -14.40
N ALA A 519 43.06 7.90 -13.93
CA ALA A 519 42.50 8.95 -13.08
C ALA A 519 43.32 10.24 -13.16
N ASP A 520 42.65 11.38 -13.05
CA ASP A 520 43.32 12.63 -12.68
C ASP A 520 43.68 12.56 -11.19
N VAL A 521 44.91 12.89 -10.81
CA VAL A 521 45.37 12.85 -9.40
C VAL A 521 44.43 13.64 -8.49
N VAL A 522 43.87 14.74 -9.00
CA VAL A 522 42.92 15.57 -8.26
C VAL A 522 41.60 14.82 -7.94
N ALA A 523 41.18 13.85 -8.78
CA ALA A 523 39.98 13.05 -8.54
C ALA A 523 40.10 12.18 -7.27
N ALA A 524 41.32 11.85 -6.85
CA ALA A 524 41.54 11.14 -5.58
C ALA A 524 40.91 11.84 -4.37
N LYS A 525 40.74 13.17 -4.42
CA LYS A 525 40.10 13.97 -3.36
C LYS A 525 38.63 13.64 -3.13
N LEU A 526 37.97 13.01 -4.09
CA LEU A 526 36.59 12.54 -3.95
C LEU A 526 36.48 11.32 -3.04
N PHE A 527 37.53 10.50 -2.98
CA PHE A 527 37.54 9.21 -2.30
C PHE A 527 38.05 9.28 -0.85
N TRP A 528 38.37 10.49 -0.32
CA TRP A 528 38.76 10.61 1.08
C TRP A 528 37.62 10.29 2.04
N PRO A 529 37.73 9.23 2.86
CA PRO A 529 36.76 8.95 3.91
C PRO A 529 36.95 9.93 5.08
N THR A 530 36.35 11.11 4.96
CA THR A 530 36.63 12.27 5.84
C THR A 530 36.27 12.04 7.31
N ILE A 531 35.44 11.02 7.61
CA ILE A 531 35.09 10.65 9.00
C ILE A 531 36.23 9.88 9.67
N THR A 532 37.00 9.09 8.91
CA THR A 532 38.07 8.24 9.47
C THR A 532 39.46 8.85 9.33
N MET A 533 39.66 9.73 8.35
CA MET A 533 40.95 10.40 8.15
C MET A 533 41.14 11.59 9.08
N PRO A 534 42.35 11.78 9.67
CA PRO A 534 42.65 12.99 10.43
C PRO A 534 42.48 14.25 9.56
N PRO A 535 41.82 15.32 10.07
CA PRO A 535 41.61 16.55 9.29
C PRO A 535 42.89 17.18 8.75
N ALA A 536 44.02 17.05 9.48
CA ALA A 536 45.31 17.52 9.03
C ALA A 536 45.83 16.77 7.80
N ALA A 537 45.63 15.45 7.74
CA ALA A 537 45.99 14.62 6.59
C ALA A 537 45.15 14.99 5.36
N VAL A 538 43.85 15.18 5.53
CA VAL A 538 42.97 15.62 4.47
C VAL A 538 43.38 16.98 3.92
N ALA A 539 43.61 17.95 4.80
CA ALA A 539 44.07 19.30 4.41
C ALA A 539 45.42 19.28 3.67
N TYR A 540 46.35 18.44 4.14
CA TYR A 540 47.65 18.25 3.47
C TYR A 540 47.48 17.69 2.05
N LEU A 541 46.73 16.58 1.89
CA LEU A 541 46.53 15.94 0.59
C LEU A 541 45.75 16.84 -0.39
N ASP A 542 44.79 17.61 0.13
CA ASP A 542 44.04 18.59 -0.67
C ASP A 542 44.92 19.69 -1.22
N HIS A 543 45.96 20.10 -0.47
CA HIS A 543 46.95 21.10 -0.90
C HIS A 543 47.99 20.48 -1.81
N ALA A 544 48.53 19.33 -1.42
CA ALA A 544 49.72 18.73 -2.04
C ALA A 544 49.46 18.19 -3.44
N LEU A 545 48.27 17.63 -3.70
CA LEU A 545 47.88 17.06 -4.99
C LEU A 545 47.32 18.16 -5.91
N VAL A 546 48.16 18.75 -6.75
CA VAL A 546 47.80 19.90 -7.61
C VAL A 546 47.29 19.44 -8.97
N SER A 547 48.05 18.58 -9.64
CA SER A 547 47.65 17.97 -10.93
C SER A 547 48.47 16.72 -11.18
N GLY A 548 48.15 15.99 -12.24
CA GLY A 548 48.82 14.76 -12.67
C GLY A 548 47.84 13.72 -13.11
N LYS A 549 48.35 12.64 -13.69
CA LYS A 549 47.54 11.48 -14.12
C LYS A 549 48.00 10.22 -13.45
N LEU A 550 47.08 9.35 -13.15
CA LEU A 550 47.30 7.99 -12.67
C LEU A 550 46.93 7.01 -13.79
N ASP A 551 47.84 6.15 -14.13
CA ASP A 551 47.67 5.06 -15.05
C ASP A 551 47.87 3.72 -14.32
N ASN A 552 47.05 2.72 -14.67
CA ASN A 552 47.19 1.35 -14.12
C ASN A 552 47.20 1.26 -12.59
N GLY A 553 46.29 2.00 -11.94
CA GLY A 553 46.13 1.88 -10.49
C GLY A 553 45.56 0.54 -10.10
N ARG A 554 46.05 -0.04 -9.01
CA ARG A 554 45.50 -1.28 -8.42
C ARG A 554 45.34 -1.04 -6.92
N VAL A 555 44.17 -1.47 -6.41
CA VAL A 555 43.85 -1.37 -4.99
C VAL A 555 43.32 -2.69 -4.51
N VAL A 556 43.77 -3.15 -3.36
CA VAL A 556 43.22 -4.33 -2.67
C VAL A 556 42.98 -3.94 -1.22
N VAL A 557 41.80 -4.27 -0.74
CA VAL A 557 41.40 -4.16 0.67
C VAL A 557 40.82 -5.46 1.12
N HIS A 558 41.39 -6.07 2.15
CA HIS A 558 40.86 -7.29 2.75
C HIS A 558 40.93 -7.16 4.26
N GLY A 559 39.83 -7.39 4.96
CA GLY A 559 39.79 -7.40 6.42
C GLY A 559 38.63 -6.59 7.01
N ASP A 560 38.49 -6.71 8.32
CA ASP A 560 37.50 -6.00 9.12
C ASP A 560 37.92 -4.54 9.30
N LEU A 561 37.03 -3.61 8.89
CA LEU A 561 37.31 -2.18 9.00
C LEU A 561 37.39 -1.65 10.43
N ASP A 562 36.97 -2.42 11.44
CA ASP A 562 37.21 -2.08 12.84
C ASP A 562 38.67 -2.23 13.24
N SER A 563 39.42 -3.10 12.57
CA SER A 563 40.88 -3.27 12.72
C SER A 563 41.71 -2.37 11.81
N TRP A 564 41.05 -1.47 11.02
CA TRP A 564 41.78 -0.55 10.13
C TRP A 564 42.78 0.34 10.89
N PRO A 565 44.03 0.51 10.42
CA PRO A 565 44.60 0.07 9.13
C PRO A 565 45.36 -1.26 9.18
N PHE A 566 44.95 -2.21 10.02
CA PHE A 566 45.44 -3.61 10.10
C PHE A 566 46.86 -3.73 10.67
N HIS A 567 47.17 -2.98 11.73
CA HIS A 567 48.47 -3.07 12.42
C HIS A 567 48.78 -4.44 13.01
N ASP A 568 47.77 -5.22 13.27
CA ASP A 568 47.82 -6.57 13.85
C ASP A 568 47.90 -7.68 12.78
N GLU A 569 48.10 -7.32 11.52
CA GLU A 569 48.11 -8.24 10.38
C GLU A 569 46.78 -8.99 10.16
N SER A 570 45.68 -8.52 10.79
CA SER A 570 44.33 -9.10 10.63
C SER A 570 43.70 -8.82 9.26
N GLY A 571 44.28 -7.92 8.50
CA GLY A 571 43.82 -7.52 7.17
C GLY A 571 44.95 -7.03 6.28
N ARG A 572 44.61 -6.56 5.10
CA ARG A 572 45.54 -6.04 4.11
C ARG A 572 44.96 -4.84 3.37
N PHE A 573 45.70 -3.76 3.32
CA PHE A 573 45.53 -2.68 2.37
C PHE A 573 46.74 -2.55 1.49
N GLU A 574 46.58 -2.54 0.18
CA GLU A 574 47.62 -2.29 -0.79
C GLU A 574 47.07 -1.45 -1.92
N ALA A 575 47.75 -0.34 -2.24
CA ALA A 575 47.44 0.45 -3.42
C ALA A 575 48.75 0.78 -4.15
N ARG A 576 48.74 0.57 -5.47
CA ARG A 576 49.88 0.88 -6.35
C ARG A 576 49.40 1.52 -7.62
N GLY A 577 50.08 2.55 -8.08
CA GLY A 577 49.78 3.21 -9.34
C GLY A 577 50.98 3.94 -9.91
N HIS A 578 50.98 4.07 -11.24
CA HIS A 578 51.98 4.87 -11.97
C HIS A 578 51.37 6.27 -12.17
N ILE A 579 52.09 7.27 -11.72
CA ILE A 579 51.69 8.67 -11.76
C ILE A 579 52.58 9.39 -12.75
N THR A 580 52.01 10.16 -13.65
CA THR A 580 52.72 10.92 -14.69
C THR A 580 52.32 12.39 -14.70
N ASP A 581 53.22 13.26 -15.13
CA ASP A 581 52.98 14.71 -15.26
C ASP A 581 52.46 15.36 -13.97
N MET A 582 52.87 14.84 -12.80
CA MET A 582 52.35 15.31 -11.51
C MET A 582 53.02 16.61 -11.06
N ILE A 583 52.18 17.55 -10.61
CA ILE A 583 52.60 18.69 -9.82
C ILE A 583 52.27 18.39 -8.36
N PHE A 584 53.30 18.28 -7.52
CA PHE A 584 53.18 17.90 -6.12
C PHE A 584 53.77 18.97 -5.21
N ASP A 585 52.95 19.63 -4.42
CA ASP A 585 53.34 20.63 -3.42
C ASP A 585 53.57 19.94 -2.06
N TYR A 586 54.70 19.25 -1.93
CA TYR A 586 54.96 18.30 -0.85
C TYR A 586 55.24 18.95 0.51
N ALA A 587 55.72 20.19 0.56
CA ALA A 587 55.96 20.86 1.81
C ALA A 587 55.97 22.40 1.65
N PRO A 588 55.44 23.15 2.62
CA PRO A 588 55.49 24.60 2.62
C PRO A 588 56.92 25.13 2.48
N GLU A 589 57.08 26.19 1.68
CA GLU A 589 58.36 26.87 1.47
C GLU A 589 59.42 26.06 0.70
N TRP A 590 59.13 24.83 0.29
CA TRP A 590 59.96 24.08 -0.66
C TRP A 590 59.49 24.34 -2.10
N PRO A 591 60.39 24.36 -3.11
CA PRO A 591 60.01 24.37 -4.48
C PRO A 591 59.18 23.11 -4.81
N ARG A 592 58.07 23.25 -5.53
CA ARG A 592 57.21 22.15 -5.95
C ARG A 592 57.97 21.11 -6.77
N ALA A 593 57.54 19.86 -6.70
CA ALA A 593 57.89 18.86 -7.66
C ALA A 593 56.98 19.04 -8.89
N GLU A 594 57.56 19.20 -10.07
CA GLU A 594 56.87 19.38 -11.36
C GLU A 594 57.37 18.29 -12.32
N GLU A 595 56.58 17.97 -13.35
CA GLU A 595 56.90 16.89 -14.29
C GLU A 595 57.26 15.57 -13.57
N LEU A 596 56.61 15.29 -12.43
CA LEU A 596 56.91 14.13 -11.61
C LEU A 596 56.38 12.87 -12.28
N ASP A 597 57.25 11.92 -12.56
CA ASP A 597 56.95 10.59 -13.05
C ASP A 597 57.39 9.56 -12.01
N ALA A 598 56.45 8.80 -11.45
CA ALA A 598 56.71 7.95 -10.29
C ALA A 598 55.71 6.80 -10.14
N ILE A 599 56.17 5.76 -9.46
CA ILE A 599 55.30 4.68 -8.97
C ILE A 599 55.07 4.92 -7.47
N ALA A 600 53.82 5.14 -7.09
CA ALA A 600 53.39 5.20 -5.70
C ALA A 600 52.89 3.83 -5.24
N THR A 601 53.38 3.37 -4.10
CA THR A 601 52.94 2.11 -3.46
C THR A 601 52.60 2.41 -1.99
N PHE A 602 51.44 1.98 -1.57
CA PHE A 602 50.94 2.01 -0.20
C PHE A 602 50.74 0.60 0.28
N VAL A 603 51.22 0.23 1.46
CA VAL A 603 51.00 -1.07 2.10
C VAL A 603 50.69 -0.81 3.58
N GLY A 604 49.48 -1.09 4.02
CA GLY A 604 49.02 -0.72 5.35
C GLY A 604 49.27 0.79 5.61
N ASP A 605 50.06 1.09 6.60
CA ASP A 605 50.44 2.46 6.98
C ASP A 605 51.69 2.99 6.27
N SER A 606 52.34 2.21 5.42
CA SER A 606 53.56 2.65 4.75
C SER A 606 53.27 3.24 3.36
N MET A 607 54.11 4.18 2.97
CA MET A 607 54.11 4.73 1.63
C MET A 607 55.53 4.68 1.06
N GLN A 608 55.62 4.20 -0.17
CA GLN A 608 56.86 4.23 -0.95
C GLN A 608 56.59 4.93 -2.29
N LEU A 609 57.45 5.86 -2.65
CA LEU A 609 57.43 6.52 -3.93
C LEU A 609 58.77 6.26 -4.64
N GLU A 610 58.71 5.62 -5.81
CA GLU A 610 59.82 5.40 -6.71
C GLU A 610 59.70 6.39 -7.86
N VAL A 611 60.59 7.34 -7.93
CA VAL A 611 60.55 8.46 -8.88
C VAL A 611 61.53 8.19 -10.01
N ASP A 612 61.03 8.14 -11.24
CA ASP A 612 61.84 8.01 -12.45
C ASP A 612 62.41 9.38 -12.91
N SER A 613 61.61 10.43 -12.83
CA SER A 613 62.02 11.79 -13.10
C SER A 613 61.18 12.84 -12.39
N LEU A 614 61.74 13.98 -12.07
CA LEU A 614 61.01 15.18 -11.63
C LEU A 614 61.87 16.44 -11.84
N GLU A 615 61.18 17.58 -11.92
CA GLU A 615 61.79 18.89 -11.85
C GLU A 615 61.41 19.58 -10.52
N THR A 616 62.37 20.23 -9.84
CA THR A 616 62.09 21.01 -8.65
C THR A 616 62.94 22.30 -8.66
N GLY A 617 62.28 23.43 -8.78
CA GLY A 617 62.93 24.68 -9.08
C GLY A 617 63.73 24.62 -10.38
N ALA A 618 65.04 24.78 -10.35
CA ALA A 618 65.90 24.66 -11.53
C ALA A 618 66.74 23.35 -11.56
N LEU A 619 66.34 22.36 -10.73
CA LEU A 619 67.01 21.05 -10.64
C LEU A 619 66.16 20.00 -11.36
N ARG A 620 66.82 19.18 -12.19
CA ARG A 620 66.21 17.97 -12.74
C ARG A 620 66.76 16.75 -12.04
N LEU A 621 65.90 15.99 -11.37
CA LEU A 621 66.26 14.73 -10.75
C LEU A 621 65.95 13.59 -11.74
N THR A 622 66.88 12.65 -11.83
CA THR A 622 66.81 11.50 -12.76
C THR A 622 66.43 10.21 -12.06
N SER A 623 66.44 10.21 -10.73
CA SER A 623 65.82 9.19 -9.89
C SER A 623 65.73 9.74 -8.47
N ALA A 624 64.62 9.39 -7.80
CA ALA A 624 64.48 9.61 -6.36
C ALA A 624 63.67 8.49 -5.73
N SER A 625 63.85 8.30 -4.44
CA SER A 625 62.99 7.46 -3.65
C SER A 625 62.55 8.18 -2.40
N ALA A 626 61.30 8.11 -2.09
CA ALA A 626 60.70 8.64 -0.86
C ALA A 626 60.00 7.52 -0.11
N ASN A 627 60.24 7.40 1.17
CA ASN A 627 59.64 6.34 2.00
C ASN A 627 59.09 6.95 3.30
N ILE A 628 57.89 6.58 3.67
CA ILE A 628 57.28 6.85 4.98
C ILE A 628 56.90 5.48 5.54
N ALA A 629 57.56 5.04 6.62
CA ALA A 629 57.32 3.75 7.23
C ALA A 629 56.00 3.69 7.98
N ASN A 630 55.54 4.82 8.54
CA ASN A 630 54.30 4.92 9.29
C ASN A 630 53.62 6.27 9.02
N LEU A 631 52.49 6.27 8.34
CA LEU A 631 51.71 7.47 8.03
C LEU A 631 51.06 8.12 9.27
N GLY A 632 50.92 7.37 10.38
CA GLY A 632 50.45 7.89 11.66
C GLY A 632 51.48 8.77 12.36
N GLU A 633 52.79 8.49 12.15
CA GLU A 633 53.91 9.27 12.61
C GLU A 633 54.86 9.52 11.43
N PRO A 634 54.53 10.42 10.51
CA PRO A 634 55.19 10.50 9.21
C PRO A 634 56.60 11.05 9.32
N VAL A 635 57.58 10.20 9.11
CA VAL A 635 59.00 10.56 8.91
C VAL A 635 59.32 10.24 7.46
N LEU A 636 59.65 11.28 6.68
CA LEU A 636 60.02 11.13 5.28
C LEU A 636 61.51 10.85 5.15
N GLU A 637 61.84 9.67 4.64
CA GLU A 637 63.22 9.37 4.18
C GLU A 637 63.28 9.60 2.67
N LEU A 638 64.16 10.53 2.25
CA LEU A 638 64.32 10.90 0.85
C LEU A 638 65.74 10.64 0.38
N SER A 639 65.86 9.95 -0.75
CA SER A 639 67.13 9.81 -1.48
C SER A 639 66.91 10.25 -2.92
N ALA A 640 67.78 11.10 -3.45
CA ALA A 640 67.66 11.61 -4.80
C ALA A 640 69.01 11.74 -5.53
N LYS A 641 68.98 11.52 -6.84
CA LYS A 641 70.11 11.76 -7.74
C LYS A 641 69.64 12.67 -8.86
N GLY A 642 70.47 13.66 -9.15
CA GLY A 642 70.08 14.63 -10.17
C GLY A 642 71.25 15.31 -10.80
N ASN A 643 71.01 16.08 -11.83
CA ASN A 643 71.96 16.86 -12.58
C ASN A 643 71.55 18.32 -12.54
N GLY A 644 72.54 19.18 -12.39
CA GLY A 644 72.29 20.62 -12.40
C GLY A 644 73.59 21.40 -12.30
N THR A 645 73.52 22.69 -12.51
CA THR A 645 74.67 23.60 -12.26
C THR A 645 74.75 23.93 -10.78
N GLY A 646 75.94 24.29 -10.28
CA GLY A 646 76.08 24.76 -8.92
C GLY A 646 75.21 25.99 -8.60
N ALA A 647 74.94 26.83 -9.59
CA ALA A 647 74.02 27.96 -9.46
C ALA A 647 72.52 27.47 -9.24
N ASN A 648 72.13 26.44 -9.94
CA ASN A 648 70.76 25.84 -9.79
C ASN A 648 70.58 25.20 -8.40
N LEU A 649 71.61 24.49 -7.92
CA LEU A 649 71.61 23.92 -6.56
C LEU A 649 71.54 25.02 -5.49
N LEU A 650 72.30 26.08 -5.63
CA LEU A 650 72.24 27.21 -4.70
C LEU A 650 70.91 27.94 -4.76
N ALA A 651 70.29 28.07 -5.96
CA ALA A 651 68.97 28.67 -6.12
C ALA A 651 67.92 27.83 -5.40
N PHE A 652 67.96 26.50 -5.57
CA PHE A 652 67.09 25.57 -4.88
C PHE A 652 67.20 25.65 -3.35
N LEU A 653 68.48 25.63 -2.83
CA LEU A 653 68.74 25.74 -1.42
C LEU A 653 68.26 27.07 -0.84
N ARG A 654 68.44 28.19 -1.56
CA ARG A 654 67.99 29.52 -1.12
C ARG A 654 66.44 29.60 -1.12
N ALA A 655 65.75 28.92 -2.03
CA ALA A 655 64.33 28.88 -2.10
C ALA A 655 63.67 27.92 -1.05
N SER A 656 64.54 27.13 -0.37
CA SER A 656 64.10 26.16 0.64
C SER A 656 64.18 26.69 2.07
N PRO A 657 63.57 26.12 3.08
CA PRO A 657 63.74 26.47 4.49
C PRO A 657 65.18 26.40 4.96
N VAL A 658 65.97 25.47 4.40
CA VAL A 658 67.41 25.33 4.71
C VAL A 658 68.14 26.60 4.35
N GLY A 659 67.89 27.14 3.18
CA GLY A 659 68.56 28.41 2.76
C GLY A 659 68.15 29.62 3.59
N LYS A 660 66.86 29.65 4.02
CA LYS A 660 66.36 30.73 4.90
C LYS A 660 67.01 30.72 6.31
N GLN A 661 67.40 29.54 6.79
CA GLN A 661 68.01 29.37 8.10
C GLN A 661 69.46 29.87 8.12
N TYR A 662 70.16 29.96 6.97
CA TYR A 662 71.56 30.35 6.82
C TYR A 662 71.71 31.70 6.09
N GLN A 663 70.61 32.43 5.85
CA GLN A 663 70.66 33.85 5.45
C GLN A 663 70.71 34.74 6.67
#